data_46dee3b4cda5cdfdba9bf7af6dfed3c9
#
_entry.id   46dee3b4cda5cdfdba9bf7af6dfed3c9
#
_cell.length_a   1.000
_cell.length_b   1.000
_cell.length_c   1.000
_cell.angle_alpha   90.00
_cell.angle_beta   90.00
_cell.angle_gamma   90.00
#
_symmetry.space_group_name_H-M   'P 1'
#
loop_
_entity.id
_entity.type
_entity.pdbx_description
1 polymer ?
#
loop_
_entity_poly.entity_id
_entity_poly.type
_entity_poly.pdbx_seq_one_letter_code
_entity_poly.pdbx_strand_id
1 'polypeptide(L)'
;MKKQLTYIAVAFLFSGMLSAQKIDLNAMPKPGPTPVINIAKPKTFQLKNGMTVMVVENNKLPRVNMSLSMDRPPYYEGDIAGVSEIMADQLGNGTTTLSKDEFNKKVDFLGANLNFSSGGASSNSLSKYFPEVLNLMADAIINPKFSAEEIQKSKERSIEGLKASEKSADAIASRVSNALAYGKNTSRGEFETEQSISKIQLSDVQNVYKKHYAPDNAYLVIVGDVKFDKVKPMVEKAFANWKKAGTTYPSLDPANNVAKTEINVVDVPTAVQSVVSVENLTTLKMRDPNYFPATIANYILGGGGEARLFMNLREKNGFTYGAYSSMSASKYSPSFSAQASVRNEVTDKAIKEFMNELNAISTVKPDELENAKAKLKGSFIMSLEQPATIARFAVNQKVQNLPEDFYTNYLKSIDKVTAADVSNAVKSTINPNQSRIFVAGKASDISDSLEKLGYPVKYYDSNANPVAKPTVQKVDAGVTVASVADKYIAAIGGKENIAKVNSYTVNASMSMQGQNIDIKNIKAKGGKELMLVTANGMTFQKQVFDGKTGFSEQMGQKAEMTKEEIADRLKNTELFPEVGFAKSGDYKLAGIEKINGEDSYAIKSNDTTYYYSVKTGLKTGETKTMSAQGQTFTIPTTFSDYKDVSGVKMPYTMTVNQMGMDMTMKVKSYEVNQAKDTDFK
;
A
#
# COMPACT_ATOMS: atom_id res chain seq x y z
N MET A 1 -36.38 -72.10 5.02
CA MET A 1 -34.93 -72.12 4.64
C MET A 1 -34.60 -71.35 3.36
N LYS A 2 -35.37 -71.38 2.26
CA LYS A 2 -35.03 -70.63 1.02
C LYS A 2 -35.03 -69.09 1.17
N LYS A 3 -35.88 -68.49 1.99
CA LYS A 3 -35.91 -67.00 2.20
C LYS A 3 -34.75 -66.48 3.06
N GLN A 4 -34.21 -67.27 3.97
CA GLN A 4 -33.03 -66.83 4.78
C GLN A 4 -31.73 -66.88 4.02
N LEU A 5 -31.56 -67.79 3.06
CA LEU A 5 -30.41 -67.84 2.16
C LEU A 5 -30.32 -66.64 1.19
N THR A 6 -31.50 -66.12 0.76
CA THR A 6 -31.53 -64.91 -0.12
C THR A 6 -31.11 -63.64 0.60
N TYR A 7 -31.47 -63.50 1.88
CA TYR A 7 -31.01 -62.32 2.67
C TYR A 7 -29.51 -62.37 3.02
N ILE A 8 -28.94 -63.54 3.21
CA ILE A 8 -27.49 -63.71 3.45
C ILE A 8 -26.71 -63.44 2.17
N ALA A 9 -27.21 -63.86 0.99
CA ALA A 9 -26.54 -63.53 -0.29
C ALA A 9 -26.57 -62.03 -0.66
N VAL A 10 -27.69 -61.34 -0.32
CA VAL A 10 -27.80 -59.87 -0.52
C VAL A 10 -26.96 -59.16 0.46
N ALA A 11 -26.80 -59.56 1.72
CA ALA A 11 -25.89 -58.95 2.69
C ALA A 11 -24.43 -59.16 2.31
N PHE A 12 -24.02 -60.24 1.69
CA PHE A 12 -22.66 -60.46 1.18
C PHE A 12 -22.34 -59.66 -0.09
N LEU A 13 -23.33 -59.33 -0.92
CA LEU A 13 -23.18 -58.46 -2.08
C LEU A 13 -23.05 -56.96 -1.67
N PHE A 14 -23.66 -56.56 -0.55
CA PHE A 14 -23.50 -55.19 -0.03
C PHE A 14 -22.23 -54.99 0.77
N SER A 15 -21.65 -56.02 1.39
CA SER A 15 -20.35 -55.91 2.09
C SER A 15 -19.13 -55.84 1.15
N GLY A 16 -19.28 -56.22 -0.13
CA GLY A 16 -18.22 -56.10 -1.13
C GLY A 16 -18.06 -54.68 -1.74
N MET A 17 -19.01 -53.77 -1.50
CA MET A 17 -18.95 -52.40 -2.04
C MET A 17 -18.41 -51.35 -1.06
N LEU A 18 -18.07 -51.72 0.16
CA LEU A 18 -17.42 -50.85 1.15
C LEU A 18 -15.89 -51.05 1.22
N SER A 19 -15.25 -51.30 0.09
CA SER A 19 -13.84 -51.00 -0.04
C SER A 19 -13.72 -49.48 -0.15
N ALA A 20 -13.83 -48.80 0.98
CA ALA A 20 -13.35 -47.40 1.07
C ALA A 20 -11.90 -47.46 0.61
N GLN A 21 -11.62 -46.95 -0.59
CA GLN A 21 -10.28 -46.69 -1.01
C GLN A 21 -9.62 -45.88 0.13
N LYS A 22 -8.62 -46.47 0.78
CA LYS A 22 -7.78 -45.72 1.70
C LYS A 22 -7.17 -44.58 0.87
N ILE A 23 -7.80 -43.42 0.97
CA ILE A 23 -7.22 -42.19 0.39
C ILE A 23 -5.92 -41.97 1.14
N ASP A 24 -4.80 -42.14 0.47
CA ASP A 24 -3.51 -41.73 1.00
C ASP A 24 -3.53 -40.18 1.06
N LEU A 25 -3.74 -39.66 2.26
CA LEU A 25 -3.77 -38.21 2.50
C LEU A 25 -2.44 -37.53 2.19
N ASN A 26 -1.35 -38.27 2.06
CA ASN A 26 -0.03 -37.80 1.68
C ASN A 26 0.21 -37.85 0.16
N ALA A 27 -0.63 -38.55 -0.58
CA ALA A 27 -0.53 -38.60 -2.03
C ALA A 27 -1.20 -37.37 -2.65
N MET A 28 -0.41 -36.55 -3.33
CA MET A 28 -0.99 -35.44 -4.12
C MET A 28 -1.91 -36.00 -5.21
N PRO A 29 -3.13 -35.45 -5.36
CA PRO A 29 -4.03 -35.85 -6.45
C PRO A 29 -3.33 -35.64 -7.80
N LYS A 30 -3.42 -36.60 -8.68
CA LYS A 30 -2.90 -36.39 -10.04
C LYS A 30 -3.67 -35.29 -10.72
N PRO A 31 -2.99 -34.34 -11.39
CA PRO A 31 -3.69 -33.28 -12.11
C PRO A 31 -4.63 -33.89 -13.17
N GLY A 32 -5.86 -33.38 -13.22
CA GLY A 32 -6.81 -33.68 -14.28
C GLY A 32 -6.35 -33.13 -15.64
N PRO A 33 -7.01 -33.50 -16.74
CA PRO A 33 -6.72 -32.94 -18.05
C PRO A 33 -6.90 -31.41 -18.01
N THR A 34 -6.03 -30.71 -18.74
CA THR A 34 -6.13 -29.23 -18.84
C THR A 34 -7.52 -28.85 -19.36
N PRO A 35 -8.30 -28.04 -18.63
CA PRO A 35 -9.65 -27.68 -19.04
C PRO A 35 -9.65 -26.87 -20.34
N VAL A 36 -10.67 -27.10 -21.16
CA VAL A 36 -10.91 -26.29 -22.35
C VAL A 36 -11.52 -24.95 -21.90
N ILE A 37 -10.82 -23.86 -22.17
CA ILE A 37 -11.29 -22.53 -21.83
C ILE A 37 -12.23 -22.02 -22.93
N ASN A 38 -13.45 -21.75 -22.51
CA ASN A 38 -14.46 -21.15 -23.38
C ASN A 38 -14.81 -19.75 -22.87
N ILE A 39 -14.19 -18.73 -23.48
CA ILE A 39 -14.45 -17.33 -23.16
C ILE A 39 -15.48 -16.81 -24.17
N ALA A 40 -16.58 -16.29 -23.66
CA ALA A 40 -17.61 -15.68 -24.50
C ALA A 40 -17.00 -14.50 -25.31
N LYS A 41 -17.08 -14.60 -26.63
CA LYS A 41 -16.61 -13.52 -27.51
C LYS A 41 -17.53 -12.31 -27.37
N PRO A 42 -16.97 -11.09 -27.17
CA PRO A 42 -17.78 -9.89 -27.10
C PRO A 42 -18.41 -9.58 -28.47
N LYS A 43 -19.70 -9.27 -28.46
CA LYS A 43 -20.35 -8.63 -29.61
C LYS A 43 -19.95 -7.17 -29.62
N THR A 44 -19.35 -6.71 -30.71
CA THR A 44 -18.71 -5.38 -30.82
C THR A 44 -19.41 -4.50 -31.81
N PHE A 45 -19.57 -3.20 -31.53
CA PHE A 45 -19.98 -2.18 -32.45
C PHE A 45 -19.27 -0.86 -32.14
N GLN A 46 -19.26 0.06 -33.10
CA GLN A 46 -18.64 1.36 -32.90
C GLN A 46 -19.69 2.47 -33.07
N LEU A 47 -19.63 3.44 -32.15
CA LEU A 47 -20.47 4.63 -32.22
C LEU A 47 -19.94 5.62 -33.28
N LYS A 48 -20.81 6.51 -33.76
CA LYS A 48 -20.43 7.58 -34.73
C LYS A 48 -19.34 8.51 -34.18
N ASN A 49 -19.27 8.64 -32.85
CA ASN A 49 -18.25 9.43 -32.13
C ASN A 49 -16.92 8.70 -31.92
N GLY A 50 -16.77 7.48 -32.45
CA GLY A 50 -15.52 6.73 -32.41
C GLY A 50 -15.41 5.74 -31.24
N MET A 51 -16.21 5.82 -30.16
CA MET A 51 -16.19 4.89 -29.06
C MET A 51 -16.50 3.47 -29.53
N THR A 52 -15.67 2.51 -29.15
CA THR A 52 -15.90 1.09 -29.37
C THR A 52 -16.64 0.48 -28.19
N VAL A 53 -17.72 -0.21 -28.46
CA VAL A 53 -18.56 -0.87 -27.43
C VAL A 53 -18.48 -2.37 -27.61
N MET A 54 -18.22 -3.08 -26.51
CA MET A 54 -18.11 -4.53 -26.44
C MET A 54 -19.10 -5.06 -25.41
N VAL A 55 -19.96 -5.98 -25.80
CA VAL A 55 -20.98 -6.57 -24.92
C VAL A 55 -20.75 -8.06 -24.79
N VAL A 56 -20.62 -8.53 -23.54
CA VAL A 56 -20.52 -9.94 -23.18
C VAL A 56 -21.76 -10.33 -22.39
N GLU A 57 -22.63 -11.13 -23.02
CA GLU A 57 -23.83 -11.66 -22.36
C GLU A 57 -23.46 -12.75 -21.37
N ASN A 58 -23.75 -12.54 -20.08
CA ASN A 58 -23.51 -13.49 -19.00
C ASN A 58 -24.67 -13.42 -17.99
N ASN A 59 -25.60 -14.35 -18.10
CA ASN A 59 -26.82 -14.40 -17.28
C ASN A 59 -26.74 -15.31 -16.05
N LYS A 60 -25.53 -15.67 -15.60
CA LYS A 60 -25.35 -16.48 -14.40
C LYS A 60 -25.85 -15.78 -13.13
N LEU A 61 -25.70 -14.48 -13.06
CA LEU A 61 -26.17 -13.63 -11.97
C LEU A 61 -26.89 -12.40 -12.55
N PRO A 62 -27.92 -11.86 -11.90
CA PRO A 62 -28.67 -10.70 -12.35
C PRO A 62 -27.89 -9.39 -12.10
N ARG A 63 -26.66 -9.31 -12.61
CA ARG A 63 -25.72 -8.19 -12.46
C ARG A 63 -25.15 -7.75 -13.78
N VAL A 64 -24.84 -6.48 -13.87
CA VAL A 64 -24.15 -5.88 -15.03
C VAL A 64 -22.98 -5.05 -14.53
N ASN A 65 -21.82 -5.26 -15.16
CA ASN A 65 -20.63 -4.45 -14.97
C ASN A 65 -20.38 -3.66 -16.24
N MET A 66 -20.10 -2.38 -16.11
CA MET A 66 -19.62 -1.52 -17.17
C MET A 66 -18.19 -1.07 -16.85
N SER A 67 -17.33 -1.04 -17.86
CA SER A 67 -15.98 -0.52 -17.76
C SER A 67 -15.69 0.32 -19.01
N LEU A 68 -15.52 1.61 -18.79
CA LEU A 68 -15.04 2.55 -19.80
C LEU A 68 -13.53 2.73 -19.58
N SER A 69 -12.76 2.57 -20.65
CA SER A 69 -11.31 2.76 -20.63
C SER A 69 -10.90 3.61 -21.83
N MET A 70 -9.98 4.55 -21.62
CA MET A 70 -9.41 5.38 -22.66
C MET A 70 -8.02 4.87 -23.03
N ASP A 71 -7.82 4.43 -24.27
CA ASP A 71 -6.51 4.06 -24.79
C ASP A 71 -5.77 5.30 -25.30
N ARG A 72 -5.11 5.98 -24.37
CA ARG A 72 -4.24 7.12 -24.67
C ARG A 72 -2.91 6.98 -23.97
N PRO A 73 -1.81 7.48 -24.55
CA PRO A 73 -0.54 7.55 -23.84
C PRO A 73 -0.63 8.53 -22.67
N PRO A 74 0.21 8.38 -21.64
CA PRO A 74 0.39 9.41 -20.65
C PRO A 74 0.87 10.71 -21.32
N TYR A 75 0.43 11.84 -20.81
CA TYR A 75 0.80 13.17 -21.28
C TYR A 75 1.32 14.02 -20.13
N TYR A 76 2.21 14.94 -20.45
CA TYR A 76 2.87 15.78 -19.47
C TYR A 76 1.95 16.92 -19.00
N GLU A 77 1.71 17.03 -17.71
CA GLU A 77 0.87 18.05 -17.08
C GLU A 77 1.69 19.27 -16.58
N GLY A 78 2.98 19.05 -16.30
CA GLY A 78 3.93 20.11 -15.96
C GLY A 78 3.60 20.83 -14.68
N ASP A 79 3.49 22.17 -14.78
CA ASP A 79 3.26 23.05 -13.63
C ASP A 79 1.95 22.81 -12.85
N ILE A 80 1.03 22.07 -13.44
CA ILE A 80 -0.27 21.71 -12.88
C ILE A 80 -0.43 20.17 -12.73
N ALA A 81 0.69 19.46 -12.50
CA ALA A 81 0.66 18.01 -12.27
C ALA A 81 -0.37 17.66 -11.19
N GLY A 82 -1.20 16.66 -11.47
CA GLY A 82 -2.37 16.27 -10.68
C GLY A 82 -3.71 16.82 -11.19
N VAL A 83 -3.69 17.66 -12.24
CA VAL A 83 -4.93 18.23 -12.81
C VAL A 83 -5.88 17.16 -13.34
N SER A 84 -5.36 16.05 -13.87
CA SER A 84 -6.19 14.93 -14.35
C SER A 84 -6.94 14.23 -13.24
N GLU A 85 -6.32 14.05 -12.08
CA GLU A 85 -6.99 13.45 -10.92
C GLU A 85 -8.01 14.41 -10.31
N ILE A 86 -7.68 15.70 -10.20
CA ILE A 86 -8.64 16.74 -9.78
C ILE A 86 -9.84 16.77 -10.76
N MET A 87 -9.61 16.64 -12.06
CA MET A 87 -10.67 16.57 -13.06
C MET A 87 -11.55 15.34 -12.87
N ALA A 88 -10.94 14.17 -12.65
CA ALA A 88 -11.67 12.93 -12.42
C ALA A 88 -12.55 12.99 -11.16
N ASP A 89 -12.07 13.59 -10.10
CA ASP A 89 -12.82 13.83 -8.85
C ASP A 89 -14.10 14.67 -9.07
N GLN A 90 -14.14 15.46 -10.14
CA GLN A 90 -15.33 16.25 -10.44
C GLN A 90 -16.42 15.45 -11.18
N LEU A 91 -16.03 14.35 -11.82
CA LEU A 91 -16.99 13.48 -12.51
C LEU A 91 -17.83 12.76 -11.43
N GLY A 92 -19.15 12.91 -11.53
CA GLY A 92 -20.05 12.40 -10.48
C GLY A 92 -20.30 13.35 -9.30
N ASN A 93 -19.62 14.50 -9.23
CA ASN A 93 -19.95 15.58 -8.29
C ASN A 93 -21.15 16.45 -8.76
N GLY A 94 -22.10 15.82 -9.44
CA GLY A 94 -23.24 16.47 -10.10
C GLY A 94 -23.00 16.68 -11.60
N THR A 95 -24.09 16.93 -12.30
CA THR A 95 -24.12 17.17 -13.75
C THR A 95 -24.83 18.50 -14.03
N THR A 96 -24.92 18.88 -15.26
CA THR A 96 -25.72 20.06 -15.65
C THR A 96 -27.21 19.86 -15.38
N THR A 97 -27.67 18.61 -15.19
CA THR A 97 -29.08 18.25 -14.95
C THR A 97 -29.38 17.82 -13.50
N LEU A 98 -28.37 17.37 -12.76
CA LEU A 98 -28.50 16.88 -11.38
C LEU A 98 -27.48 17.55 -10.48
N SER A 99 -27.94 17.99 -9.31
CA SER A 99 -27.01 18.39 -8.24
C SER A 99 -26.21 17.18 -7.74
N LYS A 100 -25.11 17.42 -7.01
CA LYS A 100 -24.30 16.37 -6.40
C LYS A 100 -25.12 15.45 -5.49
N ASP A 101 -25.96 16.04 -4.63
CA ASP A 101 -26.80 15.27 -3.70
C ASP A 101 -27.85 14.43 -4.41
N GLU A 102 -28.47 14.97 -5.47
CA GLU A 102 -29.45 14.22 -6.27
C GLU A 102 -28.78 13.08 -7.03
N PHE A 103 -27.57 13.31 -7.57
CA PHE A 103 -26.81 12.30 -8.26
C PHE A 103 -26.46 11.15 -7.31
N ASN A 104 -25.87 11.46 -6.15
CA ASN A 104 -25.49 10.47 -5.15
C ASN A 104 -26.70 9.70 -4.62
N LYS A 105 -27.80 10.39 -4.26
CA LYS A 105 -29.04 9.74 -3.82
C LYS A 105 -29.60 8.76 -4.86
N LYS A 106 -29.50 9.09 -6.16
CA LYS A 106 -29.93 8.17 -7.22
C LYS A 106 -29.03 6.95 -7.30
N VAL A 107 -27.69 7.11 -7.26
CA VAL A 107 -26.73 5.99 -7.26
C VAL A 107 -26.97 5.07 -6.08
N ASP A 108 -27.14 5.64 -4.87
CA ASP A 108 -27.40 4.91 -3.64
C ASP A 108 -28.73 4.15 -3.69
N PHE A 109 -29.81 4.80 -4.15
CA PHE A 109 -31.12 4.18 -4.30
C PHE A 109 -31.12 2.98 -5.24
N LEU A 110 -30.30 3.03 -6.31
CA LEU A 110 -30.12 1.93 -7.25
C LEU A 110 -29.21 0.82 -6.72
N GLY A 111 -28.59 1.02 -5.55
CA GLY A 111 -27.60 0.08 -5.01
C GLY A 111 -26.44 -0.16 -5.97
N ALA A 112 -26.07 0.86 -6.73
CA ALA A 112 -25.02 0.80 -7.74
C ALA A 112 -23.72 1.39 -7.19
N ASN A 113 -22.59 0.87 -7.69
CA ASN A 113 -21.30 1.54 -7.56
C ASN A 113 -20.97 2.20 -8.90
N LEU A 114 -20.61 3.48 -8.86
CA LEU A 114 -20.23 4.25 -10.04
C LEU A 114 -18.96 5.04 -9.69
N ASN A 115 -17.86 4.70 -10.36
CA ASN A 115 -16.54 5.28 -10.07
C ASN A 115 -15.97 5.90 -11.34
N PHE A 116 -15.29 7.04 -11.18
CA PHE A 116 -14.62 7.77 -12.24
C PHE A 116 -13.12 7.86 -11.95
N SER A 117 -12.31 7.86 -12.99
CA SER A 117 -10.88 8.09 -12.94
C SER A 117 -10.44 8.91 -14.14
N SER A 118 -9.22 9.41 -14.13
CA SER A 118 -8.63 10.12 -15.27
C SER A 118 -8.54 9.25 -16.54
N GLY A 119 -8.49 7.92 -16.38
CA GLY A 119 -8.43 6.94 -17.46
C GLY A 119 -9.77 6.33 -17.90
N GLY A 120 -10.89 6.68 -17.23
CA GLY A 120 -12.18 6.10 -17.57
C GLY A 120 -13.21 6.10 -16.45
N ALA A 121 -14.13 5.13 -16.49
CA ALA A 121 -15.16 4.96 -15.46
C ALA A 121 -15.57 3.49 -15.33
N SER A 122 -16.11 3.11 -14.19
CA SER A 122 -16.64 1.75 -13.97
C SER A 122 -17.95 1.79 -13.18
N SER A 123 -18.80 0.80 -13.42
CA SER A 123 -19.98 0.61 -12.59
C SER A 123 -20.31 -0.87 -12.39
N ASN A 124 -21.03 -1.13 -11.30
CA ASN A 124 -21.62 -2.42 -11.00
C ASN A 124 -23.05 -2.19 -10.50
N SER A 125 -24.03 -2.88 -11.07
CA SER A 125 -25.42 -2.76 -10.68
C SER A 125 -26.21 -4.05 -10.89
N LEU A 126 -27.42 -4.14 -10.35
CA LEU A 126 -28.39 -5.17 -10.73
C LEU A 126 -28.85 -4.92 -12.19
N SER A 127 -29.12 -6.01 -12.93
CA SER A 127 -29.56 -5.93 -14.34
C SER A 127 -30.82 -5.07 -14.53
N LYS A 128 -31.76 -5.10 -13.58
CA LYS A 128 -32.98 -4.30 -13.63
C LYS A 128 -32.74 -2.80 -13.62
N TYR A 129 -31.62 -2.37 -13.03
CA TYR A 129 -31.23 -0.95 -12.91
C TYR A 129 -30.18 -0.51 -13.92
N PHE A 130 -29.68 -1.43 -14.73
CA PHE A 130 -28.66 -1.15 -15.74
C PHE A 130 -28.99 0.05 -16.64
N PRO A 131 -30.23 0.22 -17.19
CA PRO A 131 -30.53 1.34 -18.05
C PRO A 131 -30.37 2.71 -17.36
N GLU A 132 -30.75 2.79 -16.09
CA GLU A 132 -30.65 4.00 -15.28
C GLU A 132 -29.19 4.31 -14.93
N VAL A 133 -28.42 3.29 -14.52
CA VAL A 133 -27.00 3.44 -14.18
C VAL A 133 -26.18 3.81 -15.43
N LEU A 134 -26.51 3.24 -16.60
CA LEU A 134 -25.91 3.63 -17.88
C LEU A 134 -26.13 5.11 -18.19
N ASN A 135 -27.36 5.60 -17.99
CA ASN A 135 -27.69 7.01 -18.23
C ASN A 135 -27.00 7.93 -17.22
N LEU A 136 -26.92 7.57 -15.92
CA LEU A 136 -26.18 8.34 -14.92
C LEU A 136 -24.68 8.40 -15.22
N MET A 137 -24.07 7.27 -15.64
CA MET A 137 -22.69 7.24 -16.05
C MET A 137 -22.43 8.12 -17.28
N ALA A 138 -23.29 8.03 -18.29
CA ALA A 138 -23.19 8.84 -19.49
C ALA A 138 -23.37 10.33 -19.20
N ASP A 139 -24.34 10.70 -18.35
CA ASP A 139 -24.60 12.09 -17.97
C ASP A 139 -23.41 12.69 -17.23
N ALA A 140 -22.84 11.95 -16.26
CA ALA A 140 -21.65 12.40 -15.54
C ALA A 140 -20.42 12.57 -16.44
N ILE A 141 -20.29 11.72 -17.49
CA ILE A 141 -19.20 11.78 -18.45
C ILE A 141 -19.38 12.93 -19.45
N ILE A 142 -20.60 13.17 -19.94
CA ILE A 142 -20.86 14.08 -21.05
C ILE A 142 -21.17 15.49 -20.56
N ASN A 143 -21.87 15.60 -19.44
CA ASN A 143 -22.41 16.84 -18.88
C ASN A 143 -21.90 17.14 -17.45
N PRO A 144 -20.59 16.93 -17.15
CA PRO A 144 -20.10 17.18 -15.79
C PRO A 144 -20.24 18.65 -15.42
N LYS A 145 -20.58 18.91 -14.17
CA LYS A 145 -20.63 20.26 -13.60
C LYS A 145 -19.33 20.55 -12.87
N PHE A 146 -18.43 21.28 -13.48
CA PHE A 146 -17.21 21.74 -12.84
C PHE A 146 -17.50 22.98 -11.99
N SER A 147 -17.23 22.91 -10.69
CA SER A 147 -17.40 23.97 -9.73
C SER A 147 -16.08 24.36 -9.09
N ALA A 148 -15.79 25.65 -9.01
CA ALA A 148 -14.58 26.14 -8.36
C ALA A 148 -14.52 25.73 -6.88
N GLU A 149 -15.68 25.69 -6.18
CA GLU A 149 -15.77 25.23 -4.80
C GLU A 149 -15.42 23.76 -4.64
N GLU A 150 -15.97 22.86 -5.47
CA GLU A 150 -15.66 21.42 -5.39
C GLU A 150 -14.22 21.12 -5.83
N ILE A 151 -13.68 21.87 -6.80
CA ILE A 151 -12.26 21.78 -7.18
C ILE A 151 -11.39 22.20 -6.00
N GLN A 152 -11.71 23.26 -5.30
CA GLN A 152 -10.96 23.70 -4.11
C GLN A 152 -10.96 22.62 -3.01
N LYS A 153 -12.10 22.00 -2.74
CA LYS A 153 -12.20 20.86 -1.80
C LYS A 153 -11.35 19.66 -2.24
N SER A 154 -11.32 19.36 -3.55
CA SER A 154 -10.47 18.28 -4.08
C SER A 154 -8.98 18.61 -3.93
N LYS A 155 -8.57 19.85 -4.22
CA LYS A 155 -7.19 20.33 -4.00
C LYS A 155 -6.77 20.18 -2.53
N GLU A 156 -7.60 20.59 -1.60
CA GLU A 156 -7.34 20.48 -0.15
C GLU A 156 -7.15 19.00 0.26
N ARG A 157 -8.04 18.11 -0.17
CA ARG A 157 -7.88 16.65 0.09
C ARG A 157 -6.60 16.09 -0.53
N SER A 158 -6.26 16.48 -1.76
CA SER A 158 -5.03 16.03 -2.43
C SER A 158 -3.79 16.51 -1.69
N ILE A 159 -3.76 17.78 -1.26
CA ILE A 159 -2.64 18.34 -0.48
C ILE A 159 -2.51 17.64 0.88
N GLU A 160 -3.61 17.36 1.57
CA GLU A 160 -3.58 16.57 2.81
C GLU A 160 -3.05 15.15 2.57
N GLY A 161 -3.50 14.51 1.50
CA GLY A 161 -2.98 13.20 1.07
C GLY A 161 -1.49 13.22 0.76
N LEU A 162 -1.00 14.25 0.05
CA LEU A 162 0.43 14.44 -0.22
C LEU A 162 1.23 14.59 1.08
N LYS A 163 0.79 15.42 2.01
CA LYS A 163 1.44 15.59 3.32
C LYS A 163 1.50 14.30 4.14
N ALA A 164 0.46 13.49 4.08
CA ALA A 164 0.47 12.17 4.69
C ALA A 164 1.47 11.23 4.01
N SER A 165 1.52 11.26 2.67
CA SER A 165 2.43 10.42 1.88
C SER A 165 3.91 10.78 2.02
N GLU A 166 4.24 12.02 2.41
CA GLU A 166 5.63 12.46 2.66
C GLU A 166 6.32 11.72 3.81
N LYS A 167 5.55 11.03 4.65
CA LYS A 167 6.07 10.19 5.75
C LYS A 167 6.15 8.71 5.38
N SER A 168 5.60 8.32 4.24
CA SER A 168 5.57 6.94 3.78
C SER A 168 6.77 6.63 2.90
N ALA A 169 7.64 5.72 3.36
CA ALA A 169 8.78 5.26 2.57
C ALA A 169 8.34 4.61 1.25
N ASP A 170 7.21 3.87 1.23
CA ASP A 170 6.66 3.25 0.01
C ASP A 170 6.18 4.30 -1.01
N ALA A 171 5.46 5.34 -0.57
CA ALA A 171 4.98 6.41 -1.44
C ALA A 171 6.15 7.22 -2.03
N ILE A 172 7.15 7.53 -1.20
CA ILE A 172 8.38 8.21 -1.63
C ILE A 172 9.16 7.34 -2.61
N ALA A 173 9.32 6.03 -2.30
CA ALA A 173 9.99 5.07 -3.16
C ALA A 173 9.36 5.05 -4.56
N SER A 174 8.05 4.85 -4.65
CA SER A 174 7.34 4.80 -5.92
C SER A 174 7.46 6.09 -6.73
N ARG A 175 7.30 7.26 -6.08
CA ARG A 175 7.40 8.57 -6.73
C ARG A 175 8.79 8.83 -7.28
N VAL A 176 9.82 8.64 -6.46
CA VAL A 176 11.19 8.97 -6.85
C VAL A 176 11.74 7.94 -7.83
N SER A 177 11.42 6.65 -7.69
CA SER A 177 11.86 5.64 -8.65
C SER A 177 11.32 5.92 -10.06
N ASN A 178 10.04 6.29 -10.20
CA ASN A 178 9.46 6.69 -11.49
C ASN A 178 10.15 7.93 -12.07
N ALA A 179 10.38 8.96 -11.24
CA ALA A 179 11.06 10.17 -11.67
C ALA A 179 12.49 9.91 -12.16
N LEU A 180 13.22 8.97 -11.52
CA LEU A 180 14.56 8.58 -11.93
C LEU A 180 14.57 7.66 -13.17
N ALA A 181 13.53 6.81 -13.33
CA ALA A 181 13.43 5.89 -14.45
C ALA A 181 13.07 6.60 -15.75
N TYR A 182 12.14 7.56 -15.70
CA TYR A 182 11.54 8.18 -16.88
C TYR A 182 11.93 9.65 -17.07
N GLY A 183 12.51 10.28 -16.08
CA GLY A 183 12.81 11.71 -16.08
C GLY A 183 11.67 12.54 -15.45
N LYS A 184 12.02 13.36 -14.49
CA LYS A 184 11.10 14.16 -13.68
C LYS A 184 10.19 15.10 -14.48
N ASN A 185 10.66 15.57 -15.66
CA ASN A 185 9.93 16.49 -16.53
C ASN A 185 9.32 15.77 -17.76
N THR A 186 8.87 14.55 -17.57
CA THR A 186 8.21 13.75 -18.63
C THR A 186 6.87 13.25 -18.12
N SER A 187 6.02 12.86 -19.04
CA SER A 187 4.67 12.33 -18.75
C SER A 187 4.64 11.04 -17.92
N ARG A 188 5.78 10.35 -17.75
CA ARG A 188 5.88 9.10 -17.00
C ARG A 188 6.62 9.25 -15.68
N GLY A 189 7.39 10.32 -15.52
CA GLY A 189 8.20 10.57 -14.34
C GLY A 189 7.79 11.79 -13.53
N GLU A 190 6.85 12.61 -14.02
CA GLU A 190 6.28 13.70 -13.23
C GLU A 190 5.41 13.18 -12.08
N PHE A 191 5.26 13.99 -11.06
CA PHE A 191 4.41 13.69 -9.91
C PHE A 191 3.82 14.98 -9.34
N GLU A 192 2.72 14.82 -8.64
CA GLU A 192 2.03 15.90 -7.95
C GLU A 192 2.86 16.48 -6.80
N THR A 193 2.73 17.77 -6.60
CA THR A 193 3.29 18.51 -5.47
C THR A 193 2.24 19.46 -4.90
N GLU A 194 2.41 19.92 -3.66
CA GLU A 194 1.54 20.95 -3.10
C GLU A 194 1.52 22.21 -3.99
N GLN A 195 2.68 22.55 -4.58
CA GLN A 195 2.79 23.69 -5.49
C GLN A 195 2.02 23.47 -6.79
N SER A 196 2.12 22.30 -7.43
CA SER A 196 1.39 22.02 -8.69
C SER A 196 -0.11 21.98 -8.47
N ILE A 197 -0.58 21.27 -7.42
CA ILE A 197 -1.99 21.22 -7.06
C ILE A 197 -2.54 22.60 -6.75
N SER A 198 -1.79 23.43 -6.00
CA SER A 198 -2.24 24.79 -5.66
C SER A 198 -2.44 25.70 -6.87
N LYS A 199 -1.67 25.51 -7.95
CA LYS A 199 -1.77 26.28 -9.20
C LYS A 199 -3.00 25.95 -10.05
N ILE A 200 -3.60 24.75 -9.88
CA ILE A 200 -4.71 24.28 -10.71
C ILE A 200 -5.90 25.23 -10.61
N GLN A 201 -6.42 25.66 -11.75
CA GLN A 201 -7.60 26.52 -11.90
C GLN A 201 -8.77 25.75 -12.54
N LEU A 202 -9.98 26.28 -12.42
CA LEU A 202 -11.17 25.72 -13.07
C LEU A 202 -10.99 25.58 -14.59
N SER A 203 -10.34 26.55 -15.22
CA SER A 203 -10.06 26.52 -16.66
C SER A 203 -9.16 25.35 -17.06
N ASP A 204 -8.19 24.99 -16.20
CA ASP A 204 -7.27 23.87 -16.47
C ASP A 204 -8.01 22.54 -16.43
N VAL A 205 -8.85 22.35 -15.42
CA VAL A 205 -9.73 21.17 -15.27
C VAL A 205 -10.64 21.02 -16.50
N GLN A 206 -11.27 22.12 -16.94
CA GLN A 206 -12.13 22.13 -18.13
C GLN A 206 -11.36 21.83 -19.43
N ASN A 207 -10.13 22.34 -19.54
CA ASN A 207 -9.28 22.11 -20.71
C ASN A 207 -8.81 20.66 -20.78
N VAL A 208 -8.36 20.09 -19.66
CA VAL A 208 -7.96 18.67 -19.56
C VAL A 208 -9.14 17.77 -19.91
N TYR A 209 -10.32 18.02 -19.34
CA TYR A 209 -11.52 17.28 -19.68
C TYR A 209 -11.82 17.33 -21.18
N LYS A 210 -11.89 18.51 -21.79
CA LYS A 210 -12.19 18.67 -23.23
C LYS A 210 -11.17 17.99 -24.12
N LYS A 211 -9.89 18.00 -23.74
CA LYS A 211 -8.79 17.53 -24.57
C LYS A 211 -8.54 16.02 -24.40
N HIS A 212 -8.69 15.51 -23.20
CA HIS A 212 -8.22 14.17 -22.85
C HIS A 212 -9.32 13.20 -22.42
N TYR A 213 -10.52 13.70 -22.08
CA TYR A 213 -11.64 12.86 -21.67
C TYR A 213 -12.69 12.79 -22.79
N ALA A 214 -12.38 12.04 -23.85
CA ALA A 214 -13.14 12.04 -25.11
C ALA A 214 -13.29 10.62 -25.68
N PRO A 215 -14.31 10.38 -26.55
CA PRO A 215 -14.63 9.05 -27.05
C PRO A 215 -13.69 8.52 -28.12
N ASP A 216 -12.75 9.32 -28.62
CA ASP A 216 -11.94 9.02 -29.83
C ASP A 216 -11.23 7.65 -29.72
N ASN A 217 -10.69 7.32 -28.54
CA ASN A 217 -10.02 6.05 -28.27
C ASN A 217 -10.62 5.35 -27.04
N ALA A 218 -11.92 5.53 -26.81
CA ALA A 218 -12.60 4.95 -25.67
C ALA A 218 -13.18 3.57 -26.00
N TYR A 219 -13.07 2.67 -25.03
CA TYR A 219 -13.65 1.33 -25.07
C TYR A 219 -14.62 1.19 -23.91
N LEU A 220 -15.90 0.98 -24.22
CA LEU A 220 -16.92 0.64 -23.23
C LEU A 220 -17.19 -0.86 -23.28
N VAL A 221 -16.90 -1.57 -22.20
CA VAL A 221 -17.21 -2.99 -22.07
C VAL A 221 -18.37 -3.17 -21.11
N ILE A 222 -19.37 -3.94 -21.50
CA ILE A 222 -20.57 -4.26 -20.73
C ILE A 222 -20.62 -5.78 -20.60
N VAL A 223 -20.54 -6.28 -19.36
CA VAL A 223 -20.55 -7.71 -19.06
C VAL A 223 -21.63 -8.00 -18.05
N GLY A 224 -22.53 -8.91 -18.35
CA GLY A 224 -23.56 -9.33 -17.39
C GLY A 224 -24.85 -9.83 -18.02
N ASP A 225 -25.90 -9.84 -17.20
CA ASP A 225 -27.23 -10.28 -17.61
C ASP A 225 -27.93 -9.19 -18.44
N VAL A 226 -27.51 -9.11 -19.68
CA VAL A 226 -28.02 -8.18 -20.72
C VAL A 226 -28.14 -8.89 -22.05
N LYS A 227 -28.89 -8.30 -22.97
CA LYS A 227 -28.99 -8.72 -24.37
C LYS A 227 -28.43 -7.65 -25.29
N PHE A 228 -27.54 -8.05 -26.19
CA PHE A 228 -26.88 -7.15 -27.13
C PHE A 228 -27.86 -6.24 -27.88
N ASP A 229 -28.91 -6.83 -28.41
CA ASP A 229 -29.93 -6.09 -29.21
C ASP A 229 -30.69 -5.04 -28.39
N LYS A 230 -30.74 -5.19 -27.04
CA LYS A 230 -31.33 -4.21 -26.14
C LYS A 230 -30.30 -3.16 -25.71
N VAL A 231 -29.05 -3.59 -25.45
CA VAL A 231 -27.97 -2.70 -24.99
C VAL A 231 -27.55 -1.72 -26.09
N LYS A 232 -27.41 -2.18 -27.33
CA LYS A 232 -26.93 -1.35 -28.43
C LYS A 232 -27.66 -0.03 -28.58
N PRO A 233 -29.00 0.01 -28.76
CA PRO A 233 -29.71 1.29 -28.89
C PRO A 233 -29.66 2.14 -27.62
N MET A 234 -29.56 1.55 -26.41
CA MET A 234 -29.42 2.29 -25.16
C MET A 234 -28.09 3.04 -25.11
N VAL A 235 -26.99 2.37 -25.45
CA VAL A 235 -25.66 2.98 -25.47
C VAL A 235 -25.52 4.02 -26.56
N GLU A 236 -26.06 3.72 -27.78
CA GLU A 236 -26.10 4.69 -28.89
C GLU A 236 -26.81 5.98 -28.48
N LYS A 237 -27.93 5.88 -27.76
CA LYS A 237 -28.67 7.04 -27.24
C LYS A 237 -27.91 7.76 -26.14
N ALA A 238 -27.41 7.02 -25.16
CA ALA A 238 -26.76 7.58 -23.95
C ALA A 238 -25.47 8.38 -24.29
N PHE A 239 -24.67 7.89 -25.24
CA PHE A 239 -23.39 8.50 -25.61
C PHE A 239 -23.41 9.28 -26.96
N ALA A 240 -24.58 9.50 -27.55
CA ALA A 240 -24.72 10.20 -28.83
C ALA A 240 -24.07 11.59 -28.83
N ASN A 241 -24.17 12.32 -27.74
CA ASN A 241 -23.70 13.71 -27.62
C ASN A 241 -22.26 13.83 -27.08
N TRP A 242 -21.56 12.72 -26.79
CA TRP A 242 -20.16 12.78 -26.38
C TRP A 242 -19.26 13.11 -27.56
N LYS A 243 -18.66 14.31 -27.51
CA LYS A 243 -17.94 14.88 -28.66
C LYS A 243 -16.50 14.37 -28.70
N LYS A 244 -16.00 14.12 -29.90
CA LYS A 244 -14.59 13.87 -30.18
C LYS A 244 -13.72 15.06 -29.81
N ALA A 245 -12.53 14.80 -29.30
CA ALA A 245 -11.51 15.82 -29.07
C ALA A 245 -10.53 15.93 -30.26
N GLY A 246 -10.28 14.84 -30.98
CA GLY A 246 -9.29 14.78 -32.06
C GLY A 246 -7.86 15.02 -31.56
N THR A 247 -7.59 14.75 -30.27
CA THR A 247 -6.28 15.02 -29.66
C THR A 247 -5.22 14.08 -30.24
N THR A 248 -4.12 14.68 -30.70
CA THR A 248 -2.89 13.96 -31.01
C THR A 248 -1.91 14.03 -29.86
N TYR A 249 -1.28 12.92 -29.57
CA TYR A 249 -0.29 12.82 -28.50
C TYR A 249 1.12 12.75 -29.09
N PRO A 250 2.11 13.45 -28.53
CA PRO A 250 3.50 13.28 -28.95
C PRO A 250 3.98 11.86 -28.63
N SER A 251 5.08 11.46 -29.27
CA SER A 251 5.80 10.26 -28.87
C SER A 251 6.30 10.41 -27.43
N LEU A 252 6.28 9.31 -26.69
CA LEU A 252 6.82 9.31 -25.32
C LEU A 252 8.33 9.59 -25.34
N ASP A 253 8.79 10.35 -24.34
CA ASP A 253 10.20 10.60 -24.13
C ASP A 253 10.96 9.27 -23.98
N PRO A 254 12.18 9.17 -24.57
CA PRO A 254 13.02 8.01 -24.39
C PRO A 254 13.33 7.77 -22.91
N ALA A 255 13.29 6.51 -22.49
CA ALA A 255 13.71 6.11 -21.14
C ALA A 255 14.65 4.92 -21.26
N ASN A 256 15.78 5.00 -20.54
CA ASN A 256 16.84 4.02 -20.61
C ASN A 256 17.21 3.49 -19.23
N ASN A 257 17.65 2.25 -19.19
CA ASN A 257 18.30 1.72 -18.01
C ASN A 257 19.63 2.45 -17.76
N VAL A 258 20.12 2.39 -16.54
CA VAL A 258 21.46 2.89 -16.20
C VAL A 258 22.53 2.07 -16.89
N ALA A 259 23.69 2.68 -17.17
CA ALA A 259 24.80 1.97 -17.82
C ALA A 259 25.38 0.85 -16.95
N LYS A 260 25.32 0.99 -15.64
CA LYS A 260 25.71 -0.01 -14.63
C LYS A 260 24.75 0.13 -13.45
N THR A 261 24.49 -0.99 -12.78
CA THR A 261 23.67 -1.00 -11.57
C THR A 261 24.19 -0.03 -10.53
N GLU A 262 23.28 0.75 -9.96
CA GLU A 262 23.57 1.78 -8.97
C GLU A 262 22.52 1.77 -7.85
N ILE A 263 22.88 2.27 -6.67
CA ILE A 263 21.98 2.42 -5.53
C ILE A 263 21.53 3.88 -5.45
N ASN A 264 20.22 4.09 -5.37
CA ASN A 264 19.59 5.39 -5.26
C ASN A 264 18.88 5.46 -3.90
N VAL A 265 19.39 6.28 -2.99
CA VAL A 265 18.91 6.38 -1.61
C VAL A 265 18.09 7.64 -1.43
N VAL A 266 16.91 7.52 -0.84
CA VAL A 266 16.13 8.65 -0.33
C VAL A 266 16.05 8.55 1.18
N ASP A 267 16.44 9.64 1.85
CA ASP A 267 16.37 9.72 3.31
C ASP A 267 14.93 9.92 3.78
N VAL A 268 14.48 8.98 4.59
CA VAL A 268 13.21 9.05 5.33
C VAL A 268 13.54 8.91 6.82
N PRO A 269 13.85 10.00 7.52
CA PRO A 269 14.44 9.96 8.86
C PRO A 269 13.61 9.20 9.91
N THR A 270 12.29 9.14 9.70
CA THR A 270 11.37 8.43 10.60
C THR A 270 11.11 6.99 10.19
N ALA A 271 11.69 6.52 9.09
CA ALA A 271 11.47 5.16 8.61
C ALA A 271 12.14 4.13 9.52
N VAL A 272 11.35 3.20 10.02
CA VAL A 272 11.80 2.06 10.83
C VAL A 272 12.18 0.85 9.97
N GLN A 273 11.78 0.90 8.72
CA GLN A 273 12.13 -0.07 7.68
C GLN A 273 12.59 0.65 6.42
N SER A 274 13.50 0.04 5.69
CA SER A 274 13.86 0.48 4.35
C SER A 274 12.96 -0.22 3.32
N VAL A 275 12.35 0.54 2.43
CA VAL A 275 11.79 0.01 1.19
C VAL A 275 12.92 -0.18 0.21
N VAL A 276 13.14 -1.41 -0.21
CA VAL A 276 14.15 -1.78 -1.21
C VAL A 276 13.45 -2.25 -2.47
N SER A 277 13.77 -1.68 -3.62
CA SER A 277 13.39 -2.22 -4.92
C SER A 277 14.58 -2.30 -5.87
N VAL A 278 14.59 -3.33 -6.71
CA VAL A 278 15.54 -3.49 -7.82
C VAL A 278 14.73 -3.43 -9.10
N GLU A 279 14.96 -2.43 -9.94
CA GLU A 279 14.11 -2.09 -11.07
C GLU A 279 14.89 -1.93 -12.36
N ASN A 280 14.31 -2.41 -13.45
CA ASN A 280 14.77 -2.08 -14.80
C ASN A 280 13.60 -1.92 -15.79
N LEU A 281 13.81 -1.06 -16.78
CA LEU A 281 12.90 -0.91 -17.90
C LEU A 281 13.06 -2.07 -18.86
N THR A 282 11.97 -2.47 -19.50
CA THR A 282 11.94 -3.53 -20.51
C THR A 282 11.30 -3.03 -21.80
N THR A 283 11.27 -3.87 -22.82
CA THR A 283 10.50 -3.63 -24.04
C THR A 283 9.39 -4.66 -24.23
N LEU A 284 9.14 -5.48 -23.22
CA LEU A 284 8.19 -6.60 -23.26
C LEU A 284 6.78 -6.13 -23.57
N LYS A 285 6.14 -6.78 -24.55
CA LYS A 285 4.73 -6.58 -24.89
C LYS A 285 3.98 -7.89 -24.73
N MET A 286 2.68 -7.82 -24.46
CA MET A 286 1.85 -9.02 -24.30
C MET A 286 1.83 -9.92 -25.55
N ARG A 287 2.02 -9.36 -26.75
CA ARG A 287 2.08 -10.10 -28.02
C ARG A 287 3.43 -10.76 -28.34
N ASP A 288 4.47 -10.45 -27.55
CA ASP A 288 5.82 -10.95 -27.82
C ASP A 288 5.94 -12.43 -27.46
N PRO A 289 6.73 -13.21 -28.19
CA PRO A 289 6.98 -14.63 -27.87
C PRO A 289 7.50 -14.84 -26.45
N ASN A 290 8.26 -13.88 -25.93
CA ASN A 290 8.83 -13.92 -24.57
C ASN A 290 7.81 -13.58 -23.45
N TYR A 291 6.56 -13.23 -23.76
CA TYR A 291 5.59 -12.82 -22.76
C TYR A 291 5.29 -13.93 -21.72
N PHE A 292 4.94 -15.13 -22.18
CA PHE A 292 4.66 -16.24 -21.28
C PHE A 292 5.92 -16.74 -20.55
N PRO A 293 7.07 -16.91 -21.21
CA PRO A 293 8.32 -17.22 -20.53
C PRO A 293 8.72 -16.20 -19.45
N ALA A 294 8.60 -14.89 -19.73
CA ALA A 294 8.88 -13.83 -18.75
C ALA A 294 7.88 -13.83 -17.60
N THR A 295 6.60 -14.11 -17.86
CA THR A 295 5.58 -14.27 -16.82
C THR A 295 5.90 -15.41 -15.87
N ILE A 296 6.35 -16.56 -16.43
CA ILE A 296 6.78 -17.72 -15.62
C ILE A 296 8.05 -17.39 -14.83
N ALA A 297 9.06 -16.75 -15.46
CA ALA A 297 10.26 -16.31 -14.77
C ALA A 297 9.95 -15.44 -13.56
N ASN A 298 9.09 -14.44 -13.76
CA ASN A 298 8.64 -13.56 -12.67
C ASN A 298 7.92 -14.35 -11.56
N TYR A 299 7.09 -15.31 -11.93
CA TYR A 299 6.37 -16.12 -10.94
C TYR A 299 7.34 -16.94 -10.08
N ILE A 300 8.34 -17.59 -10.69
CA ILE A 300 9.38 -18.37 -9.99
C ILE A 300 10.19 -17.44 -9.06
N LEU A 301 10.53 -16.24 -9.54
CA LEU A 301 11.36 -15.30 -8.81
C LEU A 301 10.65 -14.71 -7.59
N GLY A 302 9.45 -14.16 -7.77
CA GLY A 302 8.76 -13.42 -6.71
C GLY A 302 7.24 -13.37 -6.84
N GLY A 303 6.60 -14.34 -7.54
CA GLY A 303 5.16 -14.34 -7.80
C GLY A 303 4.29 -14.89 -6.67
N GLY A 304 4.84 -15.25 -5.52
CA GLY A 304 4.06 -15.81 -4.41
C GLY A 304 4.91 -16.28 -3.24
N GLY A 305 4.27 -16.90 -2.24
CA GLY A 305 4.92 -17.36 -1.00
C GLY A 305 5.87 -18.57 -1.15
N GLU A 306 5.89 -19.22 -2.30
CA GLU A 306 6.83 -20.30 -2.62
C GLU A 306 7.94 -19.83 -3.59
N ALA A 307 7.91 -18.54 -3.99
CA ALA A 307 8.87 -17.97 -4.91
C ALA A 307 10.24 -17.74 -4.23
N ARG A 308 11.30 -17.70 -5.04
CA ARG A 308 12.68 -17.61 -4.54
C ARG A 308 12.93 -16.45 -3.61
N LEU A 309 12.46 -15.25 -3.98
CA LEU A 309 12.61 -14.04 -3.14
C LEU A 309 11.94 -14.19 -1.77
N PHE A 310 10.71 -14.71 -1.76
CA PHE A 310 9.99 -14.93 -0.52
C PHE A 310 10.70 -15.95 0.38
N MET A 311 11.05 -17.11 -0.19
CA MET A 311 11.75 -18.20 0.53
C MET A 311 13.13 -17.76 1.04
N ASN A 312 13.85 -16.93 0.27
CA ASN A 312 15.17 -16.45 0.68
C ASN A 312 15.07 -15.33 1.73
N LEU A 313 14.38 -14.22 1.42
CA LEU A 313 14.42 -13.04 2.29
C LEU A 313 13.54 -13.19 3.54
N ARG A 314 12.40 -13.89 3.44
CA ARG A 314 11.51 -14.12 4.57
C ARG A 314 11.86 -15.39 5.34
N GLU A 315 11.75 -16.56 4.69
CA GLU A 315 11.79 -17.84 5.40
C GLU A 315 13.21 -18.18 5.89
N LYS A 316 14.20 -18.00 5.02
CA LYS A 316 15.59 -18.34 5.36
C LYS A 316 16.28 -17.26 6.22
N ASN A 317 16.11 -15.98 5.85
CA ASN A 317 16.88 -14.88 6.45
C ASN A 317 16.06 -14.03 7.45
N GLY A 318 14.74 -14.06 7.43
CA GLY A 318 13.89 -13.27 8.34
C GLY A 318 14.05 -11.76 8.19
N PHE A 319 14.41 -11.25 7.01
CA PHE A 319 14.66 -9.83 6.77
C PHE A 319 13.39 -9.02 6.58
N THR A 320 12.31 -9.65 6.12
CA THR A 320 11.06 -9.04 5.69
C THR A 320 9.86 -9.94 5.97
N TYR A 321 8.64 -9.38 5.92
CA TYR A 321 7.38 -10.13 5.89
C TYR A 321 7.07 -10.75 4.52
N GLY A 322 7.70 -10.23 3.46
CA GLY A 322 7.55 -10.75 2.11
C GLY A 322 8.42 -9.99 1.12
N ALA A 323 8.90 -10.70 0.12
CA ALA A 323 9.64 -10.15 -1.00
C ALA A 323 9.03 -10.68 -2.30
N TYR A 324 8.70 -9.79 -3.21
CA TYR A 324 7.95 -10.09 -4.41
C TYR A 324 8.57 -9.46 -5.65
N SER A 325 8.21 -9.96 -6.82
CA SER A 325 8.56 -9.34 -8.09
C SER A 325 7.36 -9.15 -9.00
N SER A 326 7.46 -8.19 -9.89
CA SER A 326 6.44 -7.84 -10.88
C SER A 326 7.09 -7.65 -12.26
N MET A 327 6.46 -8.21 -13.29
CA MET A 327 6.83 -8.03 -14.69
C MET A 327 5.66 -7.36 -15.43
N SER A 328 5.85 -6.14 -15.85
CA SER A 328 4.85 -5.36 -16.59
C SER A 328 5.13 -5.45 -18.09
N ALA A 329 4.11 -5.87 -18.85
CA ALA A 329 4.07 -5.77 -20.30
C ALA A 329 3.16 -4.61 -20.74
N SER A 330 3.21 -3.49 -20.02
CA SER A 330 2.43 -2.28 -20.30
C SER A 330 2.75 -1.73 -21.68
N LYS A 331 1.72 -1.22 -22.38
CA LYS A 331 1.89 -0.61 -23.69
C LYS A 331 2.84 0.59 -23.68
N TYR A 332 2.88 1.33 -22.56
CA TYR A 332 3.58 2.62 -22.44
C TYR A 332 4.77 2.60 -21.48
N SER A 333 4.76 1.71 -20.50
CA SER A 333 5.77 1.67 -19.42
C SER A 333 6.09 0.22 -19.02
N PRO A 334 6.60 -0.60 -19.94
CA PRO A 334 7.00 -1.97 -19.61
C PRO A 334 8.22 -1.96 -18.71
N SER A 335 8.16 -2.72 -17.61
CA SER A 335 9.19 -2.72 -16.59
C SER A 335 9.25 -4.03 -15.82
N PHE A 336 10.34 -4.26 -15.13
CA PHE A 336 10.51 -5.27 -14.11
C PHE A 336 10.84 -4.58 -12.79
N SER A 337 10.29 -5.10 -11.69
CA SER A 337 10.67 -4.70 -10.33
C SER A 337 10.67 -5.89 -9.37
N ALA A 338 11.58 -5.89 -8.41
CA ALA A 338 11.61 -6.81 -7.27
C ALA A 338 11.73 -5.98 -6.01
N GLN A 339 10.84 -6.19 -5.01
CA GLN A 339 10.76 -5.30 -3.86
C GLN A 339 10.47 -6.00 -2.54
N ALA A 340 10.90 -5.38 -1.45
CA ALA A 340 10.54 -5.73 -0.06
C ALA A 340 10.72 -4.53 0.87
N SER A 341 9.96 -4.50 1.96
CA SER A 341 10.23 -3.64 3.12
C SER A 341 11.02 -4.46 4.14
N VAL A 342 12.22 -4.01 4.48
CA VAL A 342 13.18 -4.72 5.35
C VAL A 342 13.59 -3.85 6.53
N ARG A 343 14.01 -4.46 7.65
CA ARG A 343 14.58 -3.69 8.76
C ARG A 343 15.84 -2.95 8.31
N ASN A 344 16.05 -1.72 8.82
CA ASN A 344 17.19 -0.88 8.40
C ASN A 344 18.55 -1.58 8.57
N GLU A 345 18.75 -2.33 9.66
CA GLU A 345 20.02 -3.03 9.96
C GLU A 345 20.36 -4.19 9.03
N VAL A 346 19.45 -4.61 8.17
CA VAL A 346 19.65 -5.71 7.21
C VAL A 346 19.48 -5.28 5.76
N THR A 347 19.37 -3.97 5.49
CA THR A 347 19.12 -3.44 4.15
C THR A 347 20.20 -3.86 3.14
N ASP A 348 21.46 -3.76 3.51
CA ASP A 348 22.59 -4.19 2.67
C ASP A 348 22.57 -5.70 2.39
N LYS A 349 22.24 -6.51 3.39
CA LYS A 349 22.13 -7.96 3.26
C LYS A 349 20.96 -8.34 2.36
N ALA A 350 19.83 -7.65 2.50
CA ALA A 350 18.66 -7.88 1.66
C ALA A 350 18.95 -7.54 0.18
N ILE A 351 19.62 -6.41 -0.08
CA ILE A 351 20.05 -6.05 -1.45
C ILE A 351 20.96 -7.14 -2.03
N LYS A 352 21.92 -7.65 -1.25
CA LYS A 352 22.78 -8.73 -1.69
C LYS A 352 22.00 -9.98 -2.08
N GLU A 353 21.01 -10.38 -1.26
CA GLU A 353 20.16 -11.53 -1.56
C GLU A 353 19.23 -11.28 -2.76
N PHE A 354 18.68 -10.07 -2.92
CA PHE A 354 17.97 -9.71 -4.17
C PHE A 354 18.86 -9.94 -5.39
N MET A 355 20.08 -9.39 -5.37
CA MET A 355 21.00 -9.50 -6.51
C MET A 355 21.44 -10.94 -6.77
N ASN A 356 21.59 -11.77 -5.73
CA ASN A 356 21.86 -13.20 -5.85
C ASN A 356 20.74 -13.92 -6.60
N GLU A 357 19.46 -13.69 -6.22
CA GLU A 357 18.33 -14.34 -6.86
C GLU A 357 18.10 -13.83 -8.29
N LEU A 358 18.30 -12.53 -8.54
CA LEU A 358 18.18 -11.96 -9.89
C LEU A 358 19.25 -12.50 -10.84
N ASN A 359 20.45 -12.77 -10.37
CA ASN A 359 21.51 -13.39 -11.18
C ASN A 359 21.26 -14.89 -11.40
N ALA A 360 20.64 -15.56 -10.43
CA ALA A 360 20.39 -17.01 -10.48
C ALA A 360 19.13 -17.40 -11.30
N ILE A 361 18.18 -16.48 -11.56
CA ILE A 361 16.89 -16.80 -12.18
C ILE A 361 17.01 -17.35 -13.62
N SER A 362 18.11 -17.11 -14.30
CA SER A 362 18.37 -17.68 -15.62
C SER A 362 18.46 -19.22 -15.60
N THR A 363 18.71 -19.83 -14.44
CA THR A 363 18.73 -21.28 -14.22
C THR A 363 17.46 -21.69 -13.47
N VAL A 364 16.54 -22.35 -14.16
CA VAL A 364 15.23 -22.77 -13.62
C VAL A 364 15.25 -24.28 -13.38
N LYS A 365 14.83 -24.71 -12.19
CA LYS A 365 14.67 -26.12 -11.87
C LYS A 365 13.37 -26.68 -12.45
N PRO A 366 13.31 -27.98 -12.78
CA PRO A 366 12.09 -28.58 -13.35
C PRO A 366 10.86 -28.46 -12.45
N ASP A 367 11.00 -28.62 -11.15
CA ASP A 367 9.93 -28.50 -10.15
C ASP A 367 9.41 -27.06 -10.04
N GLU A 368 10.30 -26.07 -10.04
CA GLU A 368 9.91 -24.65 -10.04
C GLU A 368 9.09 -24.30 -11.30
N LEU A 369 9.52 -24.81 -12.47
CA LEU A 369 8.81 -24.58 -13.73
C LEU A 369 7.40 -25.18 -13.71
N GLU A 370 7.26 -26.44 -13.30
CA GLU A 370 5.97 -27.11 -13.26
C GLU A 370 5.03 -26.49 -12.19
N ASN A 371 5.56 -26.13 -11.03
CA ASN A 371 4.79 -25.41 -10.01
C ASN A 371 4.29 -24.05 -10.52
N ALA A 372 5.16 -23.26 -11.17
CA ALA A 372 4.78 -21.98 -11.73
C ALA A 372 3.68 -22.11 -12.80
N LYS A 373 3.83 -23.07 -13.71
CA LYS A 373 2.80 -23.38 -14.71
C LYS A 373 1.47 -23.76 -14.07
N ALA A 374 1.47 -24.66 -13.09
CA ALA A 374 0.26 -25.10 -12.41
C ALA A 374 -0.47 -23.94 -11.72
N LYS A 375 0.28 -23.10 -10.98
CA LYS A 375 -0.28 -21.94 -10.28
C LYS A 375 -0.82 -20.88 -11.24
N LEU A 376 -0.08 -20.54 -12.30
CA LEU A 376 -0.53 -19.55 -13.31
C LEU A 376 -1.79 -20.03 -14.02
N LYS A 377 -1.87 -21.32 -14.38
CA LYS A 377 -3.08 -21.90 -14.97
C LYS A 377 -4.26 -21.86 -14.00
N GLY A 378 -4.06 -22.24 -12.74
CA GLY A 378 -5.10 -22.20 -11.71
C GLY A 378 -5.61 -20.78 -11.48
N SER A 379 -4.71 -19.81 -11.32
CA SER A 379 -5.08 -18.39 -11.15
C SER A 379 -5.82 -17.83 -12.36
N PHE A 380 -5.42 -18.20 -13.58
CA PHE A 380 -6.11 -17.79 -14.79
C PHE A 380 -7.56 -18.33 -14.81
N ILE A 381 -7.74 -19.61 -14.54
CA ILE A 381 -9.08 -20.26 -14.53
C ILE A 381 -9.98 -19.56 -13.49
N MET A 382 -9.49 -19.39 -12.26
CA MET A 382 -10.26 -18.71 -11.20
C MET A 382 -10.61 -17.26 -11.57
N SER A 383 -9.72 -16.57 -12.26
CA SER A 383 -9.97 -15.19 -12.68
C SER A 383 -11.11 -15.04 -13.68
N LEU A 384 -11.44 -16.10 -14.45
CA LEU A 384 -12.52 -16.08 -15.44
C LEU A 384 -13.92 -16.00 -14.82
N GLU A 385 -14.05 -16.29 -13.53
CA GLU A 385 -15.31 -16.11 -12.81
C GLU A 385 -15.70 -14.65 -12.60
N GLN A 386 -14.71 -13.76 -12.71
CA GLN A 386 -14.89 -12.32 -12.49
C GLN A 386 -15.28 -11.60 -13.79
N PRO A 387 -16.45 -10.94 -13.86
CA PRO A 387 -16.86 -10.16 -15.05
C PRO A 387 -15.84 -9.08 -15.44
N ALA A 388 -15.19 -8.44 -14.46
CA ALA A 388 -14.15 -7.45 -14.70
C ALA A 388 -12.93 -8.04 -15.46
N THR A 389 -12.59 -9.30 -15.24
CA THR A 389 -11.53 -9.99 -15.99
C THR A 389 -11.90 -10.15 -17.46
N ILE A 390 -13.14 -10.53 -17.74
CA ILE A 390 -13.64 -10.67 -19.12
C ILE A 390 -13.61 -9.29 -19.82
N ALA A 391 -14.05 -8.24 -19.13
CA ALA A 391 -13.99 -6.88 -19.65
C ALA A 391 -12.54 -6.47 -19.98
N ARG A 392 -11.61 -6.70 -19.05
CA ARG A 392 -10.19 -6.41 -19.25
C ARG A 392 -9.60 -7.19 -20.44
N PHE A 393 -9.93 -8.47 -20.60
CA PHE A 393 -9.46 -9.25 -21.73
C PHE A 393 -9.94 -8.70 -23.05
N ALA A 394 -11.22 -8.29 -23.14
CA ALA A 394 -11.79 -7.69 -24.31
C ALA A 394 -11.07 -6.38 -24.71
N VAL A 395 -10.79 -5.51 -23.72
CA VAL A 395 -10.03 -4.27 -23.94
C VAL A 395 -8.60 -4.59 -24.37
N ASN A 396 -7.89 -5.46 -23.63
CA ASN A 396 -6.50 -5.81 -23.92
C ASN A 396 -6.32 -6.38 -25.34
N GLN A 397 -7.25 -7.20 -25.81
CA GLN A 397 -7.20 -7.70 -27.18
C GLN A 397 -7.13 -6.56 -28.23
N LYS A 398 -7.88 -5.48 -28.01
CA LYS A 398 -7.89 -4.32 -28.91
C LYS A 398 -6.68 -3.42 -28.69
N VAL A 399 -6.44 -3.00 -27.45
CA VAL A 399 -5.38 -2.05 -27.07
C VAL A 399 -3.98 -2.60 -27.33
N GLN A 400 -3.76 -3.89 -27.04
CA GLN A 400 -2.46 -4.57 -27.21
C GLN A 400 -2.32 -5.26 -28.58
N ASN A 401 -3.36 -5.18 -29.43
CA ASN A 401 -3.42 -5.86 -30.72
C ASN A 401 -3.07 -7.35 -30.62
N LEU A 402 -3.75 -8.06 -29.70
CA LEU A 402 -3.55 -9.49 -29.47
C LEU A 402 -4.34 -10.33 -30.48
N PRO A 403 -3.88 -11.56 -30.80
CA PRO A 403 -4.65 -12.53 -31.56
C PRO A 403 -6.03 -12.80 -30.93
N GLU A 404 -7.04 -13.10 -31.74
CA GLU A 404 -8.39 -13.38 -31.21
C GLU A 404 -8.44 -14.59 -30.26
N ASP A 405 -7.56 -15.53 -30.47
CA ASP A 405 -7.46 -16.78 -29.67
C ASP A 405 -6.45 -16.68 -28.52
N PHE A 406 -5.87 -15.49 -28.24
CA PHE A 406 -4.84 -15.31 -27.21
C PHE A 406 -5.25 -15.88 -25.85
N TYR A 407 -6.43 -15.51 -25.36
CA TYR A 407 -6.89 -15.94 -24.05
C TYR A 407 -7.46 -17.37 -24.06
N THR A 408 -8.02 -17.84 -25.17
CA THR A 408 -8.47 -19.25 -25.32
C THR A 408 -7.28 -20.21 -25.37
N ASN A 409 -6.16 -19.77 -25.92
CA ASN A 409 -4.93 -20.55 -25.96
C ASN A 409 -3.99 -20.31 -24.78
N TYR A 410 -4.38 -19.47 -23.81
CA TYR A 410 -3.51 -19.05 -22.69
C TYR A 410 -2.90 -20.26 -21.94
N LEU A 411 -3.71 -21.25 -21.57
CA LEU A 411 -3.24 -22.44 -20.86
C LEU A 411 -2.24 -23.24 -21.71
N LYS A 412 -2.55 -23.43 -23.00
CA LYS A 412 -1.67 -24.14 -23.93
C LYS A 412 -0.35 -23.40 -24.14
N SER A 413 -0.40 -22.07 -24.12
CA SER A 413 0.82 -21.23 -24.25
C SER A 413 1.71 -21.37 -23.01
N ILE A 414 1.15 -21.42 -21.80
CA ILE A 414 1.88 -21.72 -20.58
C ILE A 414 2.49 -23.13 -20.62
N ASP A 415 1.73 -24.14 -21.05
CA ASP A 415 2.20 -25.54 -21.09
C ASP A 415 3.41 -25.72 -22.02
N LYS A 416 3.46 -25.02 -23.13
CA LYS A 416 4.54 -25.10 -24.12
C LYS A 416 5.88 -24.52 -23.66
N VAL A 417 5.89 -23.63 -22.67
CA VAL A 417 7.12 -22.96 -22.23
C VAL A 417 8.09 -23.98 -21.64
N THR A 418 9.32 -23.93 -22.10
CA THR A 418 10.45 -24.73 -21.59
C THR A 418 11.35 -23.91 -20.65
N ALA A 419 12.22 -24.59 -19.89
CA ALA A 419 13.21 -23.90 -19.07
C ALA A 419 14.19 -23.05 -19.91
N ALA A 420 14.49 -23.48 -21.13
CA ALA A 420 15.31 -22.71 -22.07
C ALA A 420 14.60 -21.42 -22.52
N ASP A 421 13.30 -21.45 -22.76
CA ASP A 421 12.52 -20.27 -23.10
C ASP A 421 12.51 -19.26 -21.94
N VAL A 422 12.34 -19.74 -20.70
CA VAL A 422 12.41 -18.91 -19.50
C VAL A 422 13.79 -18.26 -19.36
N SER A 423 14.86 -19.04 -19.49
CA SER A 423 16.23 -18.54 -19.45
C SER A 423 16.51 -17.47 -20.51
N ASN A 424 15.97 -17.64 -21.72
CA ASN A 424 16.13 -16.67 -22.80
C ASN A 424 15.31 -15.39 -22.54
N ALA A 425 14.10 -15.50 -22.04
CA ALA A 425 13.27 -14.34 -21.71
C ALA A 425 13.90 -13.49 -20.59
N VAL A 426 14.46 -14.13 -19.57
CA VAL A 426 15.17 -13.46 -18.46
C VAL A 426 16.26 -12.52 -18.99
N LYS A 427 17.05 -12.92 -19.97
CA LYS A 427 18.15 -12.10 -20.53
C LYS A 427 17.68 -10.76 -21.11
N SER A 428 16.43 -10.68 -21.54
CA SER A 428 15.85 -9.45 -22.12
C SER A 428 14.92 -8.68 -21.20
N THR A 429 14.55 -9.26 -20.06
CA THR A 429 13.54 -8.67 -19.18
C THR A 429 14.01 -8.40 -17.76
N ILE A 430 14.97 -9.18 -17.25
CA ILE A 430 15.55 -8.99 -15.91
C ILE A 430 17.04 -8.69 -16.11
N ASN A 431 17.43 -7.45 -15.80
CA ASN A 431 18.78 -6.98 -16.09
C ASN A 431 19.52 -6.53 -14.82
N PRO A 432 20.07 -7.47 -14.04
CA PRO A 432 20.72 -7.14 -12.77
C PRO A 432 21.97 -6.25 -12.90
N ASN A 433 22.55 -6.15 -14.11
CA ASN A 433 23.76 -5.36 -14.37
C ASN A 433 23.47 -3.90 -14.77
N GLN A 434 22.20 -3.58 -15.07
CA GLN A 434 21.75 -2.23 -15.49
C GLN A 434 20.47 -1.84 -14.77
N SER A 435 20.30 -2.29 -13.54
CA SER A 435 19.15 -1.97 -12.67
C SER A 435 19.42 -0.77 -11.79
N ARG A 436 18.37 -0.06 -11.43
CA ARG A 436 18.36 0.86 -10.30
C ARG A 436 17.94 0.10 -9.05
N ILE A 437 18.84 0.07 -8.05
CA ILE A 437 18.49 -0.37 -6.70
C ILE A 437 18.01 0.87 -5.97
N PHE A 438 16.73 0.92 -5.66
CA PHE A 438 16.13 2.04 -4.97
C PHE A 438 15.96 1.71 -3.49
N VAL A 439 16.33 2.65 -2.61
CA VAL A 439 16.23 2.49 -1.16
C VAL A 439 15.62 3.73 -0.55
N ALA A 440 14.42 3.62 -0.01
CA ALA A 440 13.83 4.66 0.83
C ALA A 440 13.85 4.20 2.28
N GLY A 441 14.62 4.87 3.14
CA GLY A 441 14.81 4.46 4.53
C GLY A 441 15.60 5.50 5.31
N LYS A 442 15.92 5.22 6.57
CA LYS A 442 16.70 6.11 7.41
C LYS A 442 18.17 6.08 6.98
N ALA A 443 18.57 7.06 6.16
CA ALA A 443 19.90 7.09 5.54
C ALA A 443 21.05 7.06 6.56
N SER A 444 20.87 7.68 7.74
CA SER A 444 21.86 7.62 8.82
C SER A 444 22.19 6.20 9.29
N ASP A 445 21.26 5.28 9.19
CA ASP A 445 21.41 3.92 9.67
C ASP A 445 21.93 2.97 8.59
N ILE A 446 21.72 3.30 7.28
CA ILE A 446 21.95 2.38 6.18
C ILE A 446 23.10 2.79 5.24
N SER A 447 23.42 4.08 5.10
CA SER A 447 24.33 4.57 4.07
C SER A 447 25.72 3.91 4.09
N ASP A 448 26.33 3.78 5.26
CA ASP A 448 27.69 3.23 5.38
C ASP A 448 27.77 1.75 5.02
N SER A 449 26.69 0.98 5.22
CA SER A 449 26.63 -0.43 4.82
C SER A 449 26.36 -0.56 3.32
N LEU A 450 25.52 0.33 2.75
CA LEU A 450 25.22 0.35 1.32
C LEU A 450 26.46 0.68 0.47
N GLU A 451 27.29 1.63 0.89
CA GLU A 451 28.53 2.00 0.19
C GLU A 451 29.55 0.86 0.11
N LYS A 452 29.49 -0.12 1.03
CA LYS A 452 30.34 -1.32 1.03
C LYS A 452 29.91 -2.38 0.04
N LEU A 453 28.73 -2.26 -0.59
CA LEU A 453 28.23 -3.23 -1.58
C LEU A 453 28.96 -3.13 -2.94
N GLY A 454 29.74 -2.06 -3.17
CA GLY A 454 30.52 -1.89 -4.40
C GLY A 454 29.74 -1.30 -5.58
N TYR A 455 28.49 -0.89 -5.38
CA TYR A 455 27.71 -0.14 -6.37
C TYR A 455 27.90 1.37 -6.16
N PRO A 456 27.86 2.21 -7.22
CA PRO A 456 27.73 3.66 -7.05
C PRO A 456 26.49 4.00 -6.22
N VAL A 457 26.64 4.80 -5.17
CA VAL A 457 25.53 5.26 -4.32
C VAL A 457 25.24 6.72 -4.60
N LYS A 458 23.98 7.04 -4.87
CA LYS A 458 23.49 8.40 -5.10
C LYS A 458 22.38 8.71 -4.11
N TYR A 459 22.31 9.96 -3.67
CA TYR A 459 21.34 10.42 -2.67
C TYR A 459 20.38 11.44 -3.28
N TYR A 460 19.11 11.34 -2.91
CA TYR A 460 18.03 12.18 -3.41
C TYR A 460 17.11 12.62 -2.28
N ASP A 461 16.47 13.77 -2.46
CA ASP A 461 15.35 14.16 -1.62
C ASP A 461 14.05 13.49 -2.09
N SER A 462 12.95 13.68 -1.33
CA SER A 462 11.63 13.15 -1.66
C SER A 462 11.03 13.71 -2.96
N ASN A 463 11.66 14.72 -3.56
CA ASN A 463 11.29 15.33 -4.84
C ASN A 463 12.22 14.91 -5.98
N ALA A 464 12.99 13.84 -5.80
CA ALA A 464 13.95 13.33 -6.78
C ALA A 464 15.05 14.35 -7.19
N ASN A 465 15.39 15.30 -6.33
CA ASN A 465 16.55 16.17 -6.57
C ASN A 465 17.80 15.52 -5.96
N PRO A 466 18.95 15.53 -6.67
CA PRO A 466 20.20 15.05 -6.09
C PRO A 466 20.59 15.87 -4.85
N VAL A 467 20.99 15.19 -3.79
CA VAL A 467 21.48 15.80 -2.55
C VAL A 467 22.80 15.17 -2.12
N ALA A 468 23.51 15.84 -1.23
CA ALA A 468 24.67 15.24 -0.58
C ALA A 468 24.25 14.08 0.33
N LYS A 469 25.17 13.15 0.63
CA LYS A 469 24.95 12.09 1.61
C LYS A 469 24.41 12.68 2.91
N PRO A 470 23.23 12.26 3.39
CA PRO A 470 22.73 12.67 4.69
C PRO A 470 23.70 12.22 5.79
N THR A 471 24.13 13.16 6.60
CA THR A 471 25.03 12.89 7.72
C THR A 471 24.32 13.15 9.02
N VAL A 472 24.52 12.29 10.01
CA VAL A 472 24.10 12.59 11.40
C VAL A 472 24.90 13.81 11.84
N GLN A 473 24.21 14.89 12.21
CA GLN A 473 24.91 16.05 12.78
C GLN A 473 25.60 15.61 14.06
N LYS A 474 26.91 15.86 14.13
CA LYS A 474 27.68 15.58 15.34
C LYS A 474 27.18 16.52 16.45
N VAL A 475 27.04 15.96 17.62
CA VAL A 475 26.73 16.73 18.82
C VAL A 475 27.96 17.54 19.23
N ASP A 476 27.76 18.78 19.66
CA ASP A 476 28.86 19.63 20.14
C ASP A 476 29.61 18.98 21.28
N ALA A 477 30.93 19.21 21.30
CA ALA A 477 31.79 18.74 22.40
C ALA A 477 31.31 19.36 23.73
N GLY A 478 30.90 18.52 24.67
CA GLY A 478 30.37 18.97 25.97
C GLY A 478 28.88 18.70 26.17
N VAL A 479 28.11 18.37 25.13
CA VAL A 479 26.74 17.88 25.27
C VAL A 479 26.79 16.41 25.68
N THR A 480 26.11 16.07 26.76
CA THR A 480 26.04 14.74 27.31
C THR A 480 24.59 14.30 27.49
N VAL A 481 24.34 13.01 27.71
CA VAL A 481 22.99 12.50 28.06
C VAL A 481 22.43 13.28 29.27
N ALA A 482 23.28 13.55 30.29
CA ALA A 482 22.87 14.31 31.46
C ALA A 482 22.43 15.74 31.11
N SER A 483 23.22 16.46 30.27
CA SER A 483 22.90 17.83 29.92
C SER A 483 21.63 17.95 29.09
N VAL A 484 21.35 16.96 28.21
CA VAL A 484 20.09 16.92 27.44
C VAL A 484 18.90 16.64 28.35
N ALA A 485 19.01 15.67 29.24
CA ALA A 485 17.97 15.34 30.23
C ALA A 485 17.69 16.52 31.17
N ASP A 486 18.73 17.20 31.70
CA ASP A 486 18.59 18.39 32.55
C ASP A 486 17.92 19.56 31.80
N LYS A 487 18.26 19.74 30.51
CA LYS A 487 17.61 20.73 29.64
C LYS A 487 16.12 20.45 29.46
N TYR A 488 15.75 19.20 29.24
CA TYR A 488 14.34 18.78 29.16
C TYR A 488 13.62 19.01 30.48
N ILE A 489 14.17 18.56 31.59
CA ILE A 489 13.61 18.74 32.93
C ILE A 489 13.37 20.23 33.22
N ALA A 490 14.35 21.08 32.90
CA ALA A 490 14.20 22.53 33.03
C ALA A 490 13.09 23.08 32.13
N ALA A 491 13.01 22.62 30.87
CA ALA A 491 12.02 23.07 29.90
C ALA A 491 10.58 22.72 30.29
N ILE A 492 10.37 21.60 30.99
CA ILE A 492 9.02 21.17 31.43
C ILE A 492 8.61 21.73 32.79
N GLY A 493 9.44 22.49 33.50
CA GLY A 493 9.05 23.14 34.75
C GLY A 493 10.02 22.95 35.90
N GLY A 494 11.12 22.21 35.69
CA GLY A 494 12.21 22.02 36.67
C GLY A 494 12.02 20.88 37.68
N LYS A 495 13.12 20.47 38.31
CA LYS A 495 13.17 19.34 39.25
C LYS A 495 12.18 19.45 40.40
N GLU A 496 11.98 20.66 40.94
CA GLU A 496 11.09 20.88 42.05
C GLU A 496 9.62 20.65 41.74
N ASN A 497 9.17 21.06 40.54
CA ASN A 497 7.79 20.90 40.15
C ASN A 497 7.48 19.44 39.77
N ILE A 498 8.36 18.79 39.01
CA ILE A 498 8.15 17.37 38.65
C ILE A 498 8.20 16.45 39.88
N ALA A 499 9.00 16.79 40.90
CA ALA A 499 9.05 16.02 42.17
C ALA A 499 7.72 16.02 42.93
N LYS A 500 6.90 17.06 42.79
CA LYS A 500 5.56 17.19 43.39
C LYS A 500 4.50 16.32 42.68
N VAL A 501 4.79 15.85 41.46
CA VAL A 501 3.86 15.00 40.74
C VAL A 501 3.99 13.55 41.23
N ASN A 502 2.94 13.04 41.85
CA ASN A 502 2.85 11.66 42.32
C ASN A 502 2.03 10.77 41.37
N SER A 503 1.14 11.40 40.58
CA SER A 503 0.36 10.75 39.56
C SER A 503 -0.11 11.77 38.52
N TYR A 504 -0.45 11.30 37.32
CA TYR A 504 -1.20 12.08 36.36
C TYR A 504 -2.19 11.19 35.60
N THR A 505 -3.34 11.76 35.24
CA THR A 505 -4.32 11.15 34.34
C THR A 505 -4.33 11.92 33.03
N VAL A 506 -4.26 11.22 31.93
CA VAL A 506 -4.43 11.76 30.56
C VAL A 506 -5.77 11.31 30.03
N ASN A 507 -6.65 12.25 29.69
CA ASN A 507 -7.87 11.98 28.94
C ASN A 507 -7.67 12.49 27.51
N ALA A 508 -7.65 11.60 26.54
CA ALA A 508 -7.39 11.91 25.15
C ALA A 508 -8.45 11.28 24.23
N SER A 509 -8.53 11.75 22.99
CA SER A 509 -9.34 11.11 21.97
C SER A 509 -8.62 11.09 20.63
N MET A 510 -8.96 10.11 19.79
CA MET A 510 -8.54 10.04 18.40
C MET A 510 -9.73 9.62 17.54
N SER A 511 -9.69 9.96 16.25
CA SER A 511 -10.64 9.48 15.26
C SER A 511 -9.99 8.41 14.40
N MET A 512 -10.64 7.26 14.26
CA MET A 512 -10.20 6.18 13.40
C MET A 512 -11.39 5.66 12.59
N GLN A 513 -11.30 5.72 11.26
CA GLN A 513 -12.36 5.30 10.33
C GLN A 513 -13.74 5.94 10.64
N GLY A 514 -13.75 7.22 11.05
CA GLY A 514 -14.97 7.95 11.38
C GLY A 514 -15.56 7.65 12.77
N GLN A 515 -14.90 6.78 13.57
CA GLN A 515 -15.29 6.52 14.96
C GLN A 515 -14.39 7.27 15.93
N ASN A 516 -14.98 7.84 16.97
CA ASN A 516 -14.23 8.45 18.06
C ASN A 516 -13.83 7.39 19.09
N ILE A 517 -12.54 7.33 19.37
CA ILE A 517 -11.94 6.46 20.39
C ILE A 517 -11.48 7.35 21.54
N ASP A 518 -11.94 7.09 22.74
CA ASP A 518 -11.51 7.76 23.96
C ASP A 518 -10.47 6.92 24.69
N ILE A 519 -9.41 7.57 25.15
CA ILE A 519 -8.28 6.95 25.84
C ILE A 519 -8.12 7.65 27.19
N LYS A 520 -8.15 6.86 28.26
CA LYS A 520 -7.80 7.30 29.59
C LYS A 520 -6.56 6.56 30.04
N ASN A 521 -5.50 7.29 30.37
CA ASN A 521 -4.27 6.69 30.93
C ASN A 521 -3.95 7.37 32.26
N ILE A 522 -3.83 6.57 33.32
CA ILE A 522 -3.43 7.00 34.65
C ILE A 522 -2.07 6.40 34.93
N LYS A 523 -1.12 7.25 35.29
CA LYS A 523 0.22 6.80 35.79
C LYS A 523 0.47 7.34 37.17
N ALA A 524 1.05 6.52 38.04
CA ALA A 524 1.44 6.91 39.39
C ALA A 524 2.83 6.36 39.75
N LYS A 525 3.48 7.02 40.71
CA LYS A 525 4.77 6.58 41.25
C LYS A 525 4.74 5.10 41.65
N GLY A 526 5.88 4.42 41.54
CA GLY A 526 5.97 2.98 41.75
C GLY A 526 5.49 2.14 40.55
N GLY A 527 5.40 2.76 39.36
CA GLY A 527 5.09 2.10 38.11
C GLY A 527 3.61 1.73 37.93
N LYS A 528 2.72 2.16 38.85
CA LYS A 528 1.28 1.89 38.74
C LYS A 528 0.71 2.53 37.47
N GLU A 529 -0.11 1.76 36.74
CA GLU A 529 -0.71 2.22 35.48
C GLU A 529 -2.12 1.64 35.27
N LEU A 530 -3.03 2.48 34.78
CA LEU A 530 -4.28 2.09 34.16
C LEU A 530 -4.32 2.66 32.74
N MET A 531 -4.54 1.84 31.75
CA MET A 531 -4.90 2.26 30.40
C MET A 531 -6.29 1.73 30.05
N LEU A 532 -7.18 2.61 29.61
CA LEU A 532 -8.54 2.28 29.20
C LEU A 532 -8.80 2.89 27.83
N VAL A 533 -9.18 2.05 26.88
CA VAL A 533 -9.56 2.44 25.50
C VAL A 533 -11.03 2.10 25.30
N THR A 534 -11.83 3.12 24.97
CA THR A 534 -13.28 2.97 24.76
C THR A 534 -13.69 3.58 23.43
N ALA A 535 -14.70 3.00 22.79
CA ALA A 535 -15.37 3.59 21.63
C ALA A 535 -16.88 3.33 21.74
N ASN A 536 -17.69 4.35 21.46
CA ASN A 536 -19.16 4.30 21.57
C ASN A 536 -19.66 3.75 22.91
N GLY A 537 -18.94 4.05 24.02
CA GLY A 537 -19.28 3.60 25.36
C GLY A 537 -18.90 2.15 25.69
N MET A 538 -18.29 1.41 24.75
CA MET A 538 -17.80 0.05 24.98
C MET A 538 -16.29 0.04 25.25
N THR A 539 -15.85 -0.79 26.19
CA THR A 539 -14.41 -1.00 26.47
C THR A 539 -13.82 -1.98 25.48
N PHE A 540 -12.86 -1.51 24.68
CA PHE A 540 -12.08 -2.34 23.75
C PHE A 540 -10.86 -2.95 24.43
N GLN A 541 -10.18 -2.14 25.26
CA GLN A 541 -9.00 -2.56 25.98
C GLN A 541 -8.95 -1.91 27.35
N LYS A 542 -8.64 -2.70 28.35
CA LYS A 542 -8.28 -2.25 29.70
C LYS A 542 -6.99 -2.93 30.12
N GLN A 543 -6.03 -2.18 30.59
CA GLN A 543 -4.79 -2.70 31.14
C GLN A 543 -4.54 -2.06 32.50
N VAL A 544 -4.27 -2.88 33.50
CA VAL A 544 -4.05 -2.44 34.87
C VAL A 544 -2.76 -3.03 35.39
N PHE A 545 -1.95 -2.22 36.07
CA PHE A 545 -0.78 -2.64 36.78
C PHE A 545 -0.71 -1.90 38.16
N ASP A 546 -0.70 -2.61 39.24
CA ASP A 546 -0.72 -2.03 40.60
C ASP A 546 0.67 -1.75 41.19
N GLY A 547 1.74 -1.96 40.39
CA GLY A 547 3.14 -1.90 40.83
C GLY A 547 3.73 -3.24 41.24
N LYS A 548 2.94 -4.31 41.24
CA LYS A 548 3.39 -5.68 41.59
C LYS A 548 2.81 -6.73 40.63
N THR A 549 1.53 -6.62 40.36
CA THR A 549 0.78 -7.53 39.48
C THR A 549 -0.10 -6.72 38.55
N GLY A 550 -0.58 -7.34 37.49
CA GLY A 550 -1.46 -6.66 36.54
C GLY A 550 -2.16 -7.63 35.60
N PHE A 551 -3.10 -7.06 34.85
CA PHE A 551 -3.84 -7.80 33.84
C PHE A 551 -4.12 -6.92 32.59
N SER A 552 -4.37 -7.56 31.51
CA SER A 552 -4.94 -6.95 30.29
C SER A 552 -6.29 -7.59 30.00
N GLU A 553 -7.26 -6.77 29.57
CA GLU A 553 -8.57 -7.21 29.12
C GLU A 553 -8.81 -6.64 27.73
N GLN A 554 -9.16 -7.49 26.78
CA GLN A 554 -9.47 -7.11 25.41
C GLN A 554 -10.82 -7.72 25.03
N MET A 555 -11.78 -6.86 24.67
CA MET A 555 -13.16 -7.27 24.33
C MET A 555 -13.79 -8.24 25.36
N GLY A 556 -13.56 -8.00 26.66
CA GLY A 556 -14.08 -8.81 27.76
C GLY A 556 -13.26 -10.08 28.07
N GLN A 557 -12.20 -10.35 27.34
CA GLN A 557 -11.27 -11.46 27.67
C GLN A 557 -10.12 -10.93 28.52
N LYS A 558 -10.04 -11.40 29.76
CA LYS A 558 -9.03 -11.01 30.73
C LYS A 558 -7.88 -12.01 30.72
N ALA A 559 -6.63 -11.49 30.70
CA ALA A 559 -5.40 -12.24 30.85
C ALA A 559 -4.50 -11.58 31.90
N GLU A 560 -3.99 -12.36 32.85
CA GLU A 560 -3.01 -11.87 33.82
C GLU A 560 -1.66 -11.66 33.14
N MET A 561 -0.90 -10.65 33.61
CA MET A 561 0.44 -10.37 33.13
C MET A 561 1.42 -11.48 33.51
N THR A 562 2.26 -11.83 32.54
CA THR A 562 3.36 -12.78 32.76
C THR A 562 4.45 -12.18 33.65
N LYS A 563 5.30 -13.04 34.21
CA LYS A 563 6.46 -12.59 34.99
C LYS A 563 7.41 -11.70 34.19
N GLU A 564 7.54 -11.96 32.91
CA GLU A 564 8.38 -11.17 31.97
C GLU A 564 7.82 -9.78 31.76
N GLU A 565 6.52 -9.66 31.51
CA GLU A 565 5.84 -8.38 31.34
C GLU A 565 5.91 -7.53 32.64
N ILE A 566 5.75 -8.15 33.78
CA ILE A 566 5.89 -7.48 35.09
C ILE A 566 7.33 -7.00 35.30
N ALA A 567 8.33 -7.85 34.99
CA ALA A 567 9.74 -7.49 35.12
C ALA A 567 10.13 -6.33 34.20
N ASP A 568 9.57 -6.30 33.02
CA ASP A 568 9.82 -5.22 32.06
C ASP A 568 9.24 -3.87 32.53
N ARG A 569 8.01 -3.87 33.07
CA ARG A 569 7.39 -2.68 33.67
C ARG A 569 8.14 -2.13 34.87
N LEU A 570 8.70 -3.01 35.67
CA LEU A 570 9.47 -2.63 36.88
C LEU A 570 10.84 -2.02 36.54
N LYS A 571 11.34 -2.13 35.33
CA LYS A 571 12.56 -1.45 34.87
C LYS A 571 12.40 0.07 34.84
N ASN A 572 11.18 0.59 34.64
CA ASN A 572 10.91 2.02 34.45
C ASN A 572 9.69 2.45 35.27
N THR A 573 9.88 2.69 36.55
CA THR A 573 8.82 3.05 37.50
C THR A 573 8.67 4.56 37.71
N GLU A 574 9.54 5.37 37.13
CA GLU A 574 9.53 6.83 37.23
C GLU A 574 8.50 7.45 36.28
N LEU A 575 7.79 8.49 36.73
CA LEU A 575 6.86 9.24 35.91
C LEU A 575 7.57 10.07 34.85
N PHE A 576 8.78 10.50 35.11
CA PHE A 576 9.68 11.23 34.24
C PHE A 576 11.03 10.49 34.22
N PRO A 577 11.20 9.52 33.30
CA PRO A 577 12.38 8.64 33.27
C PRO A 577 13.69 9.40 33.07
N GLU A 578 13.63 10.59 32.51
CA GLU A 578 14.79 11.44 32.25
C GLU A 578 15.56 11.83 33.52
N VAL A 579 14.90 11.78 34.69
CA VAL A 579 15.57 11.99 36.01
C VAL A 579 16.63 10.92 36.25
N GLY A 580 16.46 9.73 35.72
CA GLY A 580 17.35 8.61 35.82
C GLY A 580 18.44 8.50 34.74
N PHE A 581 18.33 9.20 33.65
CA PHE A 581 19.19 9.00 32.48
C PHE A 581 20.69 9.18 32.75
N ALA A 582 21.04 10.17 33.56
CA ALA A 582 22.44 10.39 33.96
C ALA A 582 23.03 9.33 34.89
N LYS A 583 22.17 8.55 35.55
CA LYS A 583 22.59 7.56 36.57
C LYS A 583 22.75 6.15 36.00
N SER A 584 22.11 5.88 34.88
CA SER A 584 22.15 4.60 34.17
C SER A 584 23.13 4.65 32.99
N GLY A 585 24.02 3.66 32.89
CA GLY A 585 24.91 3.48 31.75
C GLY A 585 24.22 3.02 30.48
N ASP A 586 22.88 2.81 30.52
CA ASP A 586 22.09 2.25 29.42
C ASP A 586 21.75 3.27 28.35
N TYR A 587 21.92 4.57 28.63
CA TYR A 587 21.56 5.66 27.70
C TYR A 587 22.80 6.21 26.99
N LYS A 588 22.74 6.34 25.66
CA LYS A 588 23.83 6.85 24.82
C LYS A 588 23.31 7.96 23.91
N LEU A 589 24.05 9.07 23.84
CA LEU A 589 23.79 10.13 22.91
C LEU A 589 24.21 9.66 21.50
N ALA A 590 23.25 9.53 20.58
CA ALA A 590 23.46 8.99 19.25
C ALA A 590 23.74 10.06 18.18
N GLY A 591 23.34 11.32 18.42
CA GLY A 591 23.51 12.41 17.47
C GLY A 591 22.36 13.41 17.52
N ILE A 592 22.24 14.21 16.46
CA ILE A 592 21.11 15.11 16.19
C ILE A 592 20.36 14.58 14.98
N GLU A 593 19.04 14.42 15.12
CA GLU A 593 18.13 13.97 14.07
C GLU A 593 16.97 14.96 13.91
N LYS A 594 16.42 15.06 12.71
CA LYS A 594 15.22 15.89 12.46
C LYS A 594 13.95 15.12 12.77
N ILE A 595 13.20 15.58 13.76
CA ILE A 595 11.89 15.04 14.13
C ILE A 595 10.83 16.10 13.84
N ASN A 596 9.91 15.83 12.92
CA ASN A 596 8.92 16.80 12.43
C ASN A 596 9.54 18.15 11.99
N GLY A 597 10.72 18.09 11.33
CA GLY A 597 11.42 19.27 10.84
C GLY A 597 12.27 20.00 11.88
N GLU A 598 12.26 19.58 13.16
CA GLU A 598 13.02 20.18 14.26
C GLU A 598 14.25 19.33 14.62
N ASP A 599 15.41 19.96 14.70
CA ASP A 599 16.66 19.32 15.13
C ASP A 599 16.52 18.86 16.58
N SER A 600 16.73 17.56 16.84
CA SER A 600 16.52 16.93 18.11
C SER A 600 17.69 16.04 18.49
N TYR A 601 18.17 16.14 19.73
CA TYR A 601 19.14 15.19 20.29
C TYR A 601 18.50 13.82 20.40
N ALA A 602 19.13 12.78 19.86
CA ALA A 602 18.71 11.39 19.96
C ALA A 602 19.46 10.71 21.13
N ILE A 603 18.72 10.24 22.13
CA ILE A 603 19.24 9.44 23.24
C ILE A 603 18.70 8.02 23.08
N LYS A 604 19.60 7.07 22.83
CA LYS A 604 19.27 5.66 22.60
C LYS A 604 19.44 4.85 23.87
N SER A 605 18.43 4.06 24.21
CA SER A 605 18.48 2.94 25.17
C SER A 605 18.36 1.60 24.43
N ASN A 606 18.22 0.48 25.14
CA ASN A 606 18.16 -0.85 24.51
C ASN A 606 17.01 -1.00 23.51
N ASP A 607 15.82 -0.52 23.85
CA ASP A 607 14.59 -0.69 23.06
C ASP A 607 13.93 0.64 22.65
N THR A 608 14.42 1.77 23.16
CA THR A 608 13.80 3.08 22.93
C THR A 608 14.85 4.13 22.56
N THR A 609 14.54 4.93 21.54
CA THR A 609 15.28 6.17 21.23
C THR A 609 14.38 7.35 21.58
N TYR A 610 14.87 8.26 22.40
CA TYR A 610 14.19 9.48 22.83
C TYR A 610 14.76 10.67 22.08
N TYR A 611 13.88 11.59 21.64
CA TYR A 611 14.27 12.77 20.87
C TYR A 611 13.91 14.06 21.62
N TYR A 612 14.89 14.96 21.80
CA TYR A 612 14.73 16.20 22.54
C TYR A 612 15.18 17.39 21.67
N SER A 613 14.31 18.37 21.48
CA SER A 613 14.58 19.58 20.70
C SER A 613 15.90 20.23 21.11
N VAL A 614 16.77 20.44 20.13
CA VAL A 614 18.03 21.19 20.35
C VAL A 614 17.73 22.62 20.79
N LYS A 615 16.66 23.23 20.26
CA LYS A 615 16.25 24.60 20.54
C LYS A 615 15.55 24.75 21.88
N THR A 616 14.47 24.00 22.10
CA THR A 616 13.57 24.20 23.24
C THR A 616 13.84 23.26 24.42
N GLY A 617 14.54 22.18 24.22
CA GLY A 617 14.74 21.10 25.21
C GLY A 617 13.53 20.19 25.39
N LEU A 618 12.37 20.49 24.80
CA LEU A 618 11.18 19.67 24.92
C LEU A 618 11.35 18.34 24.17
N LYS A 619 10.70 17.28 24.63
CA LYS A 619 10.68 15.98 23.96
C LYS A 619 9.85 16.10 22.69
N THR A 620 10.46 15.84 21.53
CA THR A 620 9.83 15.92 20.22
C THR A 620 9.28 14.57 19.76
N GLY A 621 9.85 13.48 20.30
CA GLY A 621 9.38 12.13 19.96
C GLY A 621 10.11 11.05 20.73
N GLU A 622 9.67 9.83 20.47
CA GLU A 622 10.37 8.60 20.86
C GLU A 622 10.07 7.50 19.83
N THR A 623 10.98 6.55 19.73
CA THR A 623 10.81 5.35 18.91
C THR A 623 11.04 4.14 19.77
N LYS A 624 9.99 3.33 19.99
CA LYS A 624 10.05 2.12 20.82
C LYS A 624 10.07 0.87 19.95
N THR A 625 11.03 -0.03 20.21
CA THR A 625 11.13 -1.34 19.54
C THR A 625 10.53 -2.40 20.48
N MET A 626 9.61 -3.20 19.95
CA MET A 626 8.93 -4.27 20.68
C MET A 626 9.01 -5.57 19.90
N SER A 627 9.11 -6.69 20.60
CA SER A 627 9.05 -8.02 20.00
C SER A 627 7.77 -8.72 20.43
N ALA A 628 6.98 -9.19 19.46
CA ALA A 628 5.79 -9.98 19.72
C ALA A 628 5.71 -11.14 18.71
N GLN A 629 5.39 -12.33 19.17
CA GLN A 629 5.27 -13.54 18.34
C GLN A 629 6.49 -13.82 17.43
N GLY A 630 7.70 -13.54 17.96
CA GLY A 630 8.96 -13.71 17.21
C GLY A 630 9.24 -12.61 16.18
N GLN A 631 8.44 -11.56 16.15
CA GLN A 631 8.57 -10.42 15.25
C GLN A 631 8.90 -9.15 16.01
N THR A 632 9.75 -8.29 15.44
CA THR A 632 10.15 -7.02 16.02
C THR A 632 9.42 -5.88 15.33
N PHE A 633 8.74 -5.05 16.10
CA PHE A 633 8.01 -3.87 15.64
C PHE A 633 8.65 -2.62 16.23
N THR A 634 8.75 -1.58 15.45
CA THR A 634 9.21 -0.28 15.91
C THR A 634 8.08 0.72 15.77
N ILE A 635 7.76 1.43 16.84
CA ILE A 635 6.62 2.33 16.95
C ILE A 635 7.15 3.74 17.22
N PRO A 636 7.23 4.61 16.21
CA PRO A 636 7.53 6.02 16.39
C PRO A 636 6.33 6.74 17.00
N THR A 637 6.60 7.59 17.98
CA THR A 637 5.63 8.50 18.59
C THR A 637 6.21 9.90 18.59
N THR A 638 5.45 10.90 18.15
CA THR A 638 5.86 12.31 18.23
C THR A 638 4.96 13.09 19.18
N PHE A 639 5.56 14.13 19.82
CA PHE A 639 4.91 14.96 20.83
C PHE A 639 4.94 16.43 20.41
N SER A 640 3.81 17.14 20.59
CA SER A 640 3.70 18.57 20.29
C SER A 640 2.61 19.24 21.13
N ASP A 641 2.41 20.55 20.95
CA ASP A 641 1.41 21.34 21.65
C ASP A 641 1.55 21.26 23.18
N TYR A 642 2.74 21.59 23.69
CA TYR A 642 3.02 21.56 25.13
C TYR A 642 2.32 22.71 25.86
N LYS A 643 1.58 22.38 26.92
CA LYS A 643 0.87 23.36 27.79
C LYS A 643 1.23 23.13 29.25
N ASP A 644 1.15 24.20 30.04
CA ASP A 644 1.36 24.10 31.50
C ASP A 644 0.19 23.38 32.17
N VAL A 645 0.53 22.43 33.02
CA VAL A 645 -0.40 21.68 33.85
C VAL A 645 0.17 21.64 35.27
N SER A 646 -0.31 22.49 36.14
CA SER A 646 0.16 22.57 37.55
C SER A 646 1.67 22.79 37.66
N GLY A 647 2.27 23.63 36.82
CA GLY A 647 3.68 23.96 36.81
C GLY A 647 4.58 22.95 36.07
N VAL A 648 3.98 21.96 35.38
CA VAL A 648 4.71 21.02 34.52
C VAL A 648 4.13 21.08 33.10
N LYS A 649 4.98 21.28 32.09
CA LYS A 649 4.53 21.26 30.68
C LYS A 649 4.33 19.84 30.20
N MET A 650 3.13 19.56 29.69
CA MET A 650 2.71 18.29 29.14
C MET A 650 2.29 18.41 27.68
N PRO A 651 2.51 17.39 26.82
CA PRO A 651 2.14 17.44 25.40
C PRO A 651 0.63 17.22 25.21
N TYR A 652 -0.04 18.06 24.45
CA TYR A 652 -1.47 17.94 24.13
C TYR A 652 -1.76 17.26 22.79
N THR A 653 -0.72 16.99 22.02
CA THR A 653 -0.83 16.22 20.79
C THR A 653 0.23 15.13 20.79
N MET A 654 -0.20 13.89 20.59
CA MET A 654 0.66 12.72 20.41
C MET A 654 0.28 12.02 19.12
N THR A 655 1.25 11.77 18.24
CA THR A 655 1.01 11.03 17.00
C THR A 655 1.84 9.76 17.03
N VAL A 656 1.15 8.63 16.95
CA VAL A 656 1.76 7.29 16.90
C VAL A 656 1.68 6.80 15.46
N ASN A 657 2.81 6.41 14.88
CA ASN A 657 2.81 5.75 13.58
C ASN A 657 2.80 4.22 13.77
N GLN A 658 1.77 3.57 13.29
CA GLN A 658 1.67 2.11 13.31
C GLN A 658 1.37 1.59 11.90
N MET A 659 2.26 0.74 11.39
CA MET A 659 2.16 0.16 10.04
C MET A 659 1.99 1.23 8.93
N GLY A 660 2.68 2.37 9.05
CA GLY A 660 2.61 3.47 8.08
C GLY A 660 1.40 4.39 8.23
N MET A 661 0.53 4.16 9.21
CA MET A 661 -0.62 5.02 9.51
C MET A 661 -0.35 5.88 10.74
N ASP A 662 -0.50 7.20 10.60
CA ASP A 662 -0.42 8.15 11.70
C ASP A 662 -1.75 8.19 12.47
N MET A 663 -1.71 7.81 13.73
CA MET A 663 -2.84 7.92 14.66
C MET A 663 -2.58 9.08 15.60
N THR A 664 -3.28 10.18 15.40
CA THR A 664 -3.12 11.38 16.23
C THR A 664 -4.11 11.41 17.37
N MET A 665 -3.59 11.37 18.57
CA MET A 665 -4.34 11.56 19.82
C MET A 665 -4.31 13.04 20.22
N LYS A 666 -5.48 13.62 20.47
CA LYS A 666 -5.65 14.96 21.06
C LYS A 666 -5.99 14.82 22.51
N VAL A 667 -5.18 15.40 23.39
CA VAL A 667 -5.42 15.37 24.82
C VAL A 667 -6.50 16.43 25.15
N LYS A 668 -7.54 15.97 25.84
CA LYS A 668 -8.64 16.81 26.35
C LYS A 668 -8.27 17.45 27.66
N SER A 669 -7.68 16.68 28.58
CA SER A 669 -7.28 17.15 29.91
C SER A 669 -6.15 16.32 30.50
N TYR A 670 -5.38 16.97 31.38
CA TYR A 670 -4.52 16.33 32.38
C TYR A 670 -5.05 16.62 33.78
N GLU A 671 -5.00 15.61 34.65
CA GLU A 671 -5.32 15.73 36.07
C GLU A 671 -4.10 15.25 36.87
N VAL A 672 -3.49 16.16 37.63
CA VAL A 672 -2.29 15.86 38.40
C VAL A 672 -2.64 15.52 39.85
N ASN A 673 -2.04 14.47 40.41
CA ASN A 673 -2.21 14.01 41.80
C ASN A 673 -3.66 13.64 42.20
N GLN A 674 -4.48 13.20 41.23
CA GLN A 674 -5.87 12.81 41.49
C GLN A 674 -6.09 11.28 41.46
N ALA A 675 -5.07 10.49 41.11
CA ALA A 675 -5.20 9.03 41.04
C ALA A 675 -5.40 8.43 42.47
N LYS A 676 -6.25 7.42 42.55
CA LYS A 676 -6.56 6.66 43.76
C LYS A 676 -6.06 5.22 43.62
N ASP A 677 -5.75 4.56 44.73
CA ASP A 677 -5.34 3.16 44.69
C ASP A 677 -6.40 2.22 44.12
N THR A 678 -7.65 2.63 44.15
CA THR A 678 -8.77 1.91 43.54
C THR A 678 -8.74 1.92 42.02
N ASP A 679 -8.06 2.88 41.38
CA ASP A 679 -7.95 2.98 39.91
C ASP A 679 -7.05 1.85 39.36
N PHE A 680 -6.20 1.27 40.17
CA PHE A 680 -5.25 0.22 39.77
C PHE A 680 -5.68 -1.18 40.24
N LYS A 681 -6.99 -1.43 40.30
CA LYS A 681 -7.56 -2.73 40.68
C LYS A 681 -8.36 -3.38 39.60
#